data_0731349eab4fc944e02db4739f0e2a17
#
_entry.id   0731349eab4fc944e02db4739f0e2a17
#
_cell.length_a   1.000
_cell.length_b   1.000
_cell.length_c   1.000
_cell.angle_alpha   90.00
_cell.angle_beta   90.00
_cell.angle_gamma   90.00
#
_symmetry.space_group_name_H-M   'P 1'
#
loop_
_entity.id
_entity.type
_entity.pdbx_description
1 polymer ?
#
loop_
_entity_poly.entity_id
_entity_poly.type
_entity_poly.pdbx_seq_one_letter_code
_entity_poly.pdbx_strand_id
1 'polypeptide(L)'
;MNKFRLSSSYQPTGDQPRAIAQLVDGLEKGQREQTLLGVTGSGKTFTMANIIAKRNVPTLILAHNKTLAAQLFSEFKEFFPDNEVHYFVSYFDYYQPEAYIASSDTYIEKDSKINDEIDRLRHAATSALLTRRDVIIVASVSCIYGIGSPETYADMAIKLTVGERRVQDKFIRLLTDIQYKRNDIDFARGTFRVRGDVVDIFPAGQDTAVRAEFFGDEIERLTKIDPLTGEILDRPDQLTIFPSSHYSTPRERIEKAIVGIENEFNQRLKWFEDNGKFLEAQRLSQRTKYDLEMLKETGFVKGIENYSRYLTDREPGEQPATLIDYFPDDWLLLVDESHMTLPQVRGMYNGDRARKEVLVEHGFRLPSALDNRPLRFDEFNQHIHQAIYVSATPGDYELSHSPKPAEQLIRPTGLLDPPIEVRPTDGQVDDLMEEIRQTIVKGHRVLVTTLTKRMAEDLSAYLTENGVKTAYLHSEIDTLERGDILKDLRLGTYDVLVGINLLREGLDLPEVSLVAIMDADKEGFLRSEQALIQTIGRAARHVDGRVIMYGDNVTDSMRRAIDETNRRRAIQQKYNEEHNITPQTIQKKIDDGLRSIIPQKESDKKPKLNLKKIPKDEYPALIKDLTAQMELHSANLEFEKAAELRDLIAEIRHTM
;
A
#
# COMPACT_ATOMS: atom_id res chain seq x y z
N MET A 1 6.94 -10.04 -26.23
CA MET A 1 6.19 -9.75 -24.99
C MET A 1 6.93 -10.44 -23.85
N ASN A 2 7.24 -9.71 -22.80
CA ASN A 2 7.86 -10.28 -21.60
C ASN A 2 6.85 -11.22 -20.93
N LYS A 3 7.31 -12.40 -20.54
CA LYS A 3 6.49 -13.37 -19.82
C LYS A 3 6.88 -13.37 -18.34
N PHE A 4 5.91 -13.68 -17.49
CA PHE A 4 6.22 -13.93 -16.09
C PHE A 4 7.12 -15.15 -15.92
N ARG A 5 8.21 -14.96 -15.17
CA ARG A 5 9.17 -16.01 -14.83
C ARG A 5 9.20 -16.19 -13.33
N LEU A 6 8.54 -17.25 -12.87
CA LEU A 6 8.56 -17.61 -11.44
C LEU A 6 9.94 -18.15 -11.07
N SER A 7 10.62 -17.46 -10.14
CA SER A 7 11.88 -17.89 -9.53
C SER A 7 11.58 -18.39 -8.11
N SER A 8 11.77 -19.67 -7.85
CA SER A 8 11.56 -20.24 -6.52
C SER A 8 12.35 -21.51 -6.34
N SER A 9 12.91 -21.72 -5.15
CA SER A 9 13.49 -22.99 -4.73
C SER A 9 12.41 -24.00 -4.31
N TYR A 10 11.15 -23.57 -4.13
CA TYR A 10 10.05 -24.41 -3.73
C TYR A 10 9.30 -24.98 -4.92
N GLN A 11 8.73 -26.18 -4.74
CA GLN A 11 7.80 -26.79 -5.67
C GLN A 11 6.42 -26.90 -5.00
N PRO A 12 5.33 -26.81 -5.76
CA PRO A 12 3.98 -26.99 -5.22
C PRO A 12 3.82 -28.34 -4.54
N THR A 13 3.39 -28.35 -3.28
CA THR A 13 3.20 -29.56 -2.45
C THR A 13 1.82 -29.56 -1.79
N GLY A 14 1.44 -30.70 -1.19
CA GLY A 14 0.15 -30.86 -0.52
C GLY A 14 -1.03 -30.64 -1.47
N ASP A 15 -1.94 -29.75 -1.10
CA ASP A 15 -3.11 -29.36 -1.91
C ASP A 15 -2.78 -28.36 -3.01
N GLN A 16 -1.61 -27.71 -2.98
CA GLN A 16 -1.26 -26.62 -3.92
C GLN A 16 -1.38 -27.04 -5.39
N PRO A 17 -0.84 -28.21 -5.84
CA PRO A 17 -0.95 -28.63 -7.25
C PRO A 17 -2.41 -28.72 -7.72
N ARG A 18 -3.29 -29.29 -6.88
CA ARG A 18 -4.71 -29.45 -7.17
C ARG A 18 -5.42 -28.08 -7.18
N ALA A 19 -5.17 -27.24 -6.21
CA ALA A 19 -5.77 -25.91 -6.12
C ALA A 19 -5.34 -25.02 -7.30
N ILE A 20 -4.05 -25.02 -7.67
CA ILE A 20 -3.53 -24.30 -8.83
C ILE A 20 -4.20 -24.80 -10.11
N ALA A 21 -4.28 -26.13 -10.31
CA ALA A 21 -4.88 -26.69 -11.51
C ALA A 21 -6.37 -26.33 -11.61
N GLN A 22 -7.13 -26.44 -10.51
CA GLN A 22 -8.56 -26.10 -10.46
C GLN A 22 -8.79 -24.62 -10.79
N LEU A 23 -8.03 -23.70 -10.18
CA LEU A 23 -8.20 -22.26 -10.38
C LEU A 23 -7.79 -21.84 -11.79
N VAL A 24 -6.70 -22.37 -12.31
CA VAL A 24 -6.25 -22.08 -13.70
C VAL A 24 -7.26 -22.60 -14.72
N ASP A 25 -7.74 -23.84 -14.57
CA ASP A 25 -8.78 -24.41 -15.43
C ASP A 25 -10.07 -23.56 -15.40
N GLY A 26 -10.47 -23.08 -14.21
CA GLY A 26 -11.59 -22.16 -14.07
C GLY A 26 -11.38 -20.84 -14.82
N LEU A 27 -10.19 -20.24 -14.72
CA LEU A 27 -9.84 -19.03 -15.48
C LEU A 27 -9.86 -19.27 -16.99
N GLU A 28 -9.33 -20.40 -17.45
CA GLU A 28 -9.33 -20.77 -18.88
C GLU A 28 -10.75 -21.02 -19.43
N LYS A 29 -11.65 -21.52 -18.59
CA LYS A 29 -13.08 -21.70 -18.92
C LYS A 29 -13.90 -20.41 -18.81
N GLY A 30 -13.28 -19.29 -18.49
CA GLY A 30 -13.94 -17.99 -18.36
C GLY A 30 -14.76 -17.82 -17.09
N GLN A 31 -14.52 -18.60 -16.03
CA GLN A 31 -15.15 -18.35 -14.74
C GLN A 31 -14.73 -16.97 -14.23
N ARG A 32 -15.73 -16.15 -13.92
CA ARG A 32 -15.50 -14.77 -13.50
C ARG A 32 -14.93 -14.67 -12.11
N GLU A 33 -15.45 -15.45 -11.18
CA GLU A 33 -15.11 -15.37 -9.76
C GLU A 33 -14.84 -16.78 -9.21
N GLN A 34 -13.75 -16.91 -8.48
CA GLN A 34 -13.35 -18.18 -7.85
C GLN A 34 -12.80 -17.89 -6.44
N THR A 35 -12.83 -18.88 -5.58
CA THR A 35 -12.33 -18.74 -4.19
C THR A 35 -11.27 -19.79 -3.90
N LEU A 36 -10.13 -19.35 -3.35
CA LEU A 36 -9.12 -20.18 -2.72
C LEU A 36 -9.33 -20.14 -1.20
N LEU A 37 -9.85 -21.23 -0.65
CA LEU A 37 -9.93 -21.45 0.79
C LEU A 37 -8.58 -22.02 1.26
N GLY A 38 -7.69 -21.14 1.72
CA GLY A 38 -6.34 -21.54 2.13
C GLY A 38 -6.06 -21.22 3.58
N VAL A 39 -5.76 -22.24 4.39
CA VAL A 39 -5.42 -22.04 5.80
C VAL A 39 -4.12 -21.24 5.96
N THR A 40 -3.94 -20.66 7.13
CA THR A 40 -2.70 -19.95 7.49
C THR A 40 -1.51 -20.92 7.40
N GLY A 41 -0.44 -20.52 6.72
CA GLY A 41 0.77 -21.35 6.56
C GLY A 41 0.69 -22.41 5.47
N SER A 42 -0.40 -22.49 4.67
CA SER A 42 -0.49 -23.41 3.53
C SER A 42 0.27 -22.93 2.28
N GLY A 43 0.84 -21.74 2.26
CA GLY A 43 1.56 -21.18 1.12
C GLY A 43 0.65 -20.54 0.07
N LYS A 44 -0.41 -19.83 0.48
CA LYS A 44 -1.33 -19.12 -0.41
C LYS A 44 -0.62 -18.20 -1.40
N THR A 45 0.37 -17.41 -0.93
CA THR A 45 1.16 -16.49 -1.77
C THR A 45 1.88 -17.23 -2.90
N PHE A 46 2.46 -18.40 -2.60
CA PHE A 46 3.12 -19.23 -3.61
C PHE A 46 2.13 -19.82 -4.63
N THR A 47 0.93 -20.18 -4.18
CA THR A 47 -0.16 -20.61 -5.07
C THR A 47 -0.58 -19.48 -6.00
N MET A 48 -0.78 -18.25 -5.48
CA MET A 48 -1.05 -17.07 -6.29
C MET A 48 0.05 -16.81 -7.32
N ALA A 49 1.32 -16.88 -6.92
CA ALA A 49 2.46 -16.71 -7.83
C ALA A 49 2.46 -17.75 -8.97
N ASN A 50 2.16 -19.00 -8.69
CA ASN A 50 2.03 -20.05 -9.71
C ASN A 50 0.87 -19.78 -10.68
N ILE A 51 -0.27 -19.26 -10.19
CA ILE A 51 -1.42 -18.90 -11.04
C ILE A 51 -1.03 -17.74 -11.97
N ILE A 52 -0.37 -16.68 -11.44
CA ILE A 52 0.11 -15.54 -12.25
C ILE A 52 1.04 -16.01 -13.35
N ALA A 53 2.05 -16.83 -13.00
CA ALA A 53 3.00 -17.35 -13.98
C ALA A 53 2.35 -18.17 -15.11
N LYS A 54 1.32 -18.96 -14.78
CA LYS A 54 0.59 -19.77 -15.77
C LYS A 54 -0.37 -18.94 -16.60
N ARG A 55 -1.09 -18.01 -16.00
CA ARG A 55 -2.07 -17.15 -16.68
C ARG A 55 -1.40 -16.10 -17.56
N ASN A 56 -0.26 -15.58 -17.14
CA ASN A 56 0.59 -14.63 -17.87
C ASN A 56 -0.12 -13.36 -18.34
N VAL A 57 -0.92 -12.74 -17.48
CA VAL A 57 -1.61 -11.46 -17.69
C VAL A 57 -1.29 -10.48 -16.57
N PRO A 58 -1.38 -9.17 -16.79
CA PRO A 58 -1.22 -8.17 -15.74
C PRO A 58 -2.13 -8.48 -14.56
N THR A 59 -1.61 -8.36 -13.34
CA THR A 59 -2.31 -8.80 -12.14
C THR A 59 -2.34 -7.71 -11.08
N LEU A 60 -3.53 -7.45 -10.53
CA LEU A 60 -3.72 -6.64 -9.34
C LEU A 60 -3.92 -7.55 -8.13
N ILE A 61 -3.10 -7.37 -7.10
CA ILE A 61 -3.24 -8.04 -5.81
C ILE A 61 -3.74 -7.00 -4.81
N LEU A 62 -4.94 -7.19 -4.29
CA LEU A 62 -5.59 -6.26 -3.37
C LEU A 62 -5.50 -6.78 -1.94
N ALA A 63 -4.95 -5.97 -1.04
CA ALA A 63 -4.81 -6.24 0.39
C ALA A 63 -5.53 -5.16 1.22
N HIS A 64 -6.04 -5.53 2.39
CA HIS A 64 -6.86 -4.64 3.22
C HIS A 64 -6.05 -3.58 3.99
N ASN A 65 -4.73 -3.70 4.11
CA ASN A 65 -3.88 -2.70 4.76
C ASN A 65 -2.49 -2.59 4.13
N LYS A 66 -1.76 -1.51 4.48
CA LYS A 66 -0.41 -1.22 3.96
C LYS A 66 0.63 -2.28 4.36
N THR A 67 0.55 -2.81 5.59
CA THR A 67 1.53 -3.78 6.12
C THR A 67 1.45 -5.10 5.37
N LEU A 68 0.23 -5.63 5.16
CA LEU A 68 0.02 -6.84 4.38
C LEU A 68 0.42 -6.63 2.92
N ALA A 69 0.04 -5.49 2.33
CA ALA A 69 0.46 -5.15 0.97
C ALA A 69 1.99 -5.08 0.84
N ALA A 70 2.70 -4.54 1.84
CA ALA A 70 4.15 -4.49 1.87
C ALA A 70 4.78 -5.88 1.93
N GLN A 71 4.25 -6.75 2.79
CA GLN A 71 4.70 -8.14 2.89
C GLN A 71 4.51 -8.88 1.55
N LEU A 72 3.32 -8.79 0.96
CA LEU A 72 3.03 -9.41 -0.34
C LEU A 72 3.94 -8.84 -1.45
N PHE A 73 4.15 -7.53 -1.48
CA PHE A 73 5.05 -6.91 -2.44
C PHE A 73 6.46 -7.49 -2.36
N SER A 74 7.02 -7.63 -1.15
CA SER A 74 8.34 -8.23 -0.93
C SER A 74 8.38 -9.70 -1.42
N GLU A 75 7.40 -10.51 -1.02
CA GLU A 75 7.30 -11.92 -1.42
C GLU A 75 7.17 -12.06 -2.97
N PHE A 76 6.30 -11.25 -3.62
CA PHE A 76 6.15 -11.29 -5.07
C PHE A 76 7.37 -10.79 -5.82
N LYS A 77 8.11 -9.83 -5.28
CA LYS A 77 9.37 -9.35 -5.86
C LYS A 77 10.46 -10.44 -5.82
N GLU A 78 10.50 -11.25 -4.77
CA GLU A 78 11.36 -12.44 -4.69
C GLU A 78 10.94 -13.52 -5.70
N PHE A 79 9.64 -13.75 -5.88
CA PHE A 79 9.13 -14.73 -6.84
C PHE A 79 9.29 -14.30 -8.31
N PHE A 80 9.31 -13.00 -8.58
CA PHE A 80 9.38 -12.45 -9.94
C PHE A 80 10.47 -11.36 -10.06
N PRO A 81 11.76 -11.72 -9.85
CA PRO A 81 12.87 -10.75 -9.85
C PRO A 81 13.08 -10.07 -11.20
N ASP A 82 12.72 -10.73 -12.31
CA ASP A 82 12.91 -10.23 -13.69
C ASP A 82 11.69 -9.50 -14.24
N ASN A 83 10.56 -9.45 -13.48
CA ASN A 83 9.31 -8.84 -13.90
C ASN A 83 9.00 -7.56 -13.09
N GLU A 84 8.05 -6.78 -13.57
CA GLU A 84 7.65 -5.55 -12.91
C GLU A 84 6.68 -5.82 -11.76
N VAL A 85 7.18 -5.76 -10.53
CA VAL A 85 6.37 -5.84 -9.33
C VAL A 85 6.37 -4.48 -8.64
N HIS A 86 5.18 -3.90 -8.45
CA HIS A 86 5.03 -2.54 -7.93
C HIS A 86 4.09 -2.50 -6.72
N TYR A 87 4.29 -1.46 -5.89
CA TYR A 87 3.55 -1.20 -4.68
C TYR A 87 2.68 0.04 -4.84
N PHE A 88 1.37 -0.08 -4.59
CA PHE A 88 0.43 1.01 -4.75
C PHE A 88 -0.51 1.15 -3.55
N VAL A 89 -0.13 2.01 -2.61
CA VAL A 89 -0.91 2.28 -1.40
C VAL A 89 -1.13 3.79 -1.23
N SER A 90 -1.84 4.19 -0.18
CA SER A 90 -1.96 5.61 0.15
C SER A 90 -0.58 6.22 0.44
N TYR A 91 -0.23 7.30 -0.25
CA TYR A 91 1.06 7.99 -0.12
C TYR A 91 1.17 8.92 1.09
N PHE A 92 0.17 8.93 1.96
CA PHE A 92 0.22 9.70 3.20
C PHE A 92 0.83 8.89 4.34
N ASP A 93 1.87 9.43 5.01
CA ASP A 93 2.34 8.93 6.30
C ASP A 93 1.34 9.26 7.39
N TYR A 94 0.83 10.50 7.34
CA TYR A 94 -0.25 10.99 8.18
C TYR A 94 -1.34 11.60 7.31
N TYR A 95 -2.60 11.29 7.59
CA TYR A 95 -3.74 11.83 6.86
C TYR A 95 -4.91 12.13 7.79
N GLN A 96 -5.18 13.41 7.97
CA GLN A 96 -6.41 13.91 8.60
C GLN A 96 -7.30 14.47 7.49
N PRO A 97 -8.42 13.81 7.18
CA PRO A 97 -9.33 14.32 6.16
C PRO A 97 -9.98 15.62 6.64
N GLU A 98 -10.25 16.51 5.68
CA GLU A 98 -11.08 17.69 5.93
C GLU A 98 -12.47 17.26 6.42
N ALA A 99 -12.95 17.83 7.51
CA ALA A 99 -14.25 17.52 8.07
C ALA A 99 -14.86 18.74 8.77
N TYR A 100 -16.18 18.74 8.93
CA TYR A 100 -16.88 19.73 9.70
C TYR A 100 -17.87 19.08 10.67
N ILE A 101 -17.80 19.47 11.93
CA ILE A 101 -18.68 18.99 13.01
C ILE A 101 -19.68 20.09 13.30
N ALA A 102 -20.88 19.98 12.73
CA ALA A 102 -21.93 21.01 12.83
C ALA A 102 -22.40 21.26 14.27
N SER A 103 -22.41 20.23 15.13
CA SER A 103 -22.85 20.35 16.52
C SER A 103 -21.94 21.24 17.40
N SER A 104 -20.67 21.36 17.05
CA SER A 104 -19.66 22.17 17.77
C SER A 104 -19.11 23.33 16.94
N ASP A 105 -19.63 23.55 15.73
CA ASP A 105 -19.10 24.51 14.73
C ASP A 105 -17.58 24.38 14.55
N THR A 106 -17.09 23.14 14.50
CA THR A 106 -15.66 22.86 14.43
C THR A 106 -15.28 22.42 13.02
N TYR A 107 -14.48 23.23 12.35
CA TYR A 107 -13.86 22.87 11.07
C TYR A 107 -12.49 22.25 11.32
N ILE A 108 -12.29 21.06 10.77
CA ILE A 108 -11.03 20.33 10.79
C ILE A 108 -10.41 20.48 9.40
N GLU A 109 -9.32 21.21 9.33
CA GLU A 109 -8.59 21.38 8.09
C GLU A 109 -7.92 20.06 7.67
N LYS A 110 -7.82 19.82 6.34
CA LYS A 110 -7.04 18.71 5.81
C LYS A 110 -5.58 18.88 6.20
N ASP A 111 -5.07 17.96 6.98
CA ASP A 111 -3.66 17.84 7.29
C ASP A 111 -3.10 16.52 6.75
N SER A 112 -1.97 16.58 6.07
CA SER A 112 -1.38 15.40 5.46
C SER A 112 0.11 15.59 5.22
N LYS A 113 0.86 14.52 5.51
CA LYS A 113 2.28 14.43 5.17
C LYS A 113 2.44 13.37 4.09
N ILE A 114 2.93 13.81 2.93
CA ILE A 114 3.20 12.92 1.79
C ILE A 114 4.53 12.21 2.03
N ASN A 115 4.57 10.94 1.70
CA ASN A 115 5.77 10.14 1.64
C ASN A 115 6.24 10.11 0.18
N ASP A 116 7.34 10.79 -0.11
CA ASP A 116 7.89 10.93 -1.47
C ASP A 116 8.27 9.59 -2.11
N GLU A 117 8.66 8.61 -1.29
CA GLU A 117 9.02 7.28 -1.80
C GLU A 117 7.78 6.48 -2.20
N ILE A 118 6.70 6.53 -1.40
CA ILE A 118 5.44 5.88 -1.79
C ILE A 118 4.84 6.56 -3.02
N ASP A 119 4.96 7.89 -3.13
CA ASP A 119 4.51 8.61 -4.33
C ASP A 119 5.28 8.18 -5.58
N ARG A 120 6.60 8.05 -5.49
CA ARG A 120 7.44 7.47 -6.54
C ARG A 120 6.96 6.07 -6.96
N LEU A 121 6.69 5.17 -5.99
CA LEU A 121 6.23 3.82 -6.27
C LEU A 121 4.87 3.81 -6.98
N ARG A 122 3.99 4.76 -6.67
CA ARG A 122 2.69 4.93 -7.37
C ARG A 122 2.89 5.36 -8.82
N HIS A 123 3.76 6.32 -9.09
CA HIS A 123 4.12 6.73 -10.46
C HIS A 123 4.80 5.60 -11.23
N ALA A 124 5.68 4.82 -10.58
CA ALA A 124 6.28 3.64 -11.18
C ALA A 124 5.22 2.59 -11.58
N ALA A 125 4.23 2.35 -10.73
CA ALA A 125 3.14 1.41 -10.99
C ALA A 125 2.31 1.80 -12.23
N THR A 126 1.86 3.06 -12.31
CA THR A 126 1.04 3.54 -13.43
C THR A 126 1.83 3.57 -14.74
N SER A 127 3.07 4.01 -14.73
CA SER A 127 3.94 4.00 -15.94
C SER A 127 4.27 2.59 -16.40
N ALA A 128 4.47 1.64 -15.50
CA ALA A 128 4.69 0.23 -15.85
C ALA A 128 3.47 -0.39 -16.54
N LEU A 129 2.25 -0.14 -16.03
CA LEU A 129 1.00 -0.63 -16.64
C LEU A 129 0.80 -0.12 -18.08
N LEU A 130 1.23 1.12 -18.36
CA LEU A 130 1.11 1.71 -19.70
C LEU A 130 2.21 1.23 -20.68
N THR A 131 3.30 0.66 -20.19
CA THR A 131 4.47 0.33 -21.02
C THR A 131 4.76 -1.17 -21.11
N ARG A 132 4.29 -1.97 -20.15
CA ARG A 132 4.60 -3.41 -20.05
C ARG A 132 3.35 -4.25 -19.80
N ARG A 133 3.47 -5.54 -20.04
CA ARG A 133 2.39 -6.54 -19.85
C ARG A 133 2.67 -7.49 -18.70
N ASP A 134 3.91 -7.64 -18.29
CA ASP A 134 4.37 -8.51 -17.20
C ASP A 134 4.43 -7.73 -15.87
N VAL A 135 3.30 -7.14 -15.49
CA VAL A 135 3.18 -6.23 -14.35
C VAL A 135 2.31 -6.84 -13.26
N ILE A 136 2.81 -6.86 -12.04
CA ILE A 136 2.08 -7.20 -10.82
C ILE A 136 2.00 -5.92 -9.96
N ILE A 137 0.79 -5.49 -9.63
CA ILE A 137 0.58 -4.40 -8.68
C ILE A 137 0.04 -4.96 -7.38
N VAL A 138 0.75 -4.72 -6.27
CA VAL A 138 0.24 -5.00 -4.94
C VAL A 138 -0.30 -3.72 -4.34
N ALA A 139 -1.60 -3.66 -4.11
CA ALA A 139 -2.30 -2.44 -3.71
C ALA A 139 -3.10 -2.61 -2.43
N SER A 140 -3.30 -1.49 -1.73
CA SER A 140 -4.36 -1.36 -0.73
C SER A 140 -5.64 -0.82 -1.39
N VAL A 141 -6.71 -0.65 -0.61
CA VAL A 141 -7.98 -0.07 -1.07
C VAL A 141 -7.82 1.31 -1.73
N SER A 142 -6.66 1.97 -1.61
CA SER A 142 -6.37 3.22 -2.32
C SER A 142 -6.45 3.11 -3.84
N CYS A 143 -6.39 1.91 -4.40
CA CYS A 143 -6.51 1.65 -5.85
C CYS A 143 -7.90 1.98 -6.43
N ILE A 144 -8.96 2.06 -5.59
CA ILE A 144 -10.31 2.42 -6.03
C ILE A 144 -10.59 3.94 -5.94
N TYR A 145 -9.62 4.74 -5.49
CA TYR A 145 -9.73 6.21 -5.46
C TYR A 145 -9.28 6.82 -6.78
N GLY A 146 -9.91 7.94 -7.16
CA GLY A 146 -9.58 8.65 -8.37
C GLY A 146 -8.13 9.16 -8.39
N ILE A 147 -7.44 8.94 -9.52
CA ILE A 147 -6.06 9.41 -9.74
C ILE A 147 -5.90 10.19 -11.04
N GLY A 148 -6.75 10.20 -11.95
CA GLY A 148 -6.63 10.83 -13.27
C GLY A 148 -6.73 9.79 -14.39
N SER A 149 -7.09 10.28 -15.59
CA SER A 149 -7.32 9.41 -16.76
C SER A 149 -6.01 8.81 -17.28
N PRO A 150 -5.94 7.49 -17.50
CA PRO A 150 -4.79 6.85 -18.13
C PRO A 150 -4.50 7.39 -19.53
N GLU A 151 -5.51 7.72 -20.31
CA GLU A 151 -5.36 8.28 -21.66
C GLU A 151 -4.66 9.63 -21.57
N THR A 152 -5.14 10.54 -20.71
CA THR A 152 -4.52 11.87 -20.54
C THR A 152 -3.09 11.73 -20.03
N TYR A 153 -2.84 10.83 -19.08
CA TYR A 153 -1.50 10.59 -18.54
C TYR A 153 -0.53 10.03 -19.59
N ALA A 154 -1.01 9.14 -20.47
CA ALA A 154 -0.23 8.59 -21.57
C ALA A 154 0.00 9.60 -22.71
N ASP A 155 -1.02 10.39 -23.08
CA ASP A 155 -0.95 11.38 -24.15
C ASP A 155 -0.01 12.54 -23.81
N MET A 156 0.07 12.91 -22.52
CA MET A 156 1.01 13.94 -22.04
C MET A 156 2.45 13.43 -21.89
N ALA A 157 2.69 12.12 -22.00
CA ALA A 157 4.03 11.58 -21.88
C ALA A 157 4.95 12.02 -23.04
N ILE A 158 6.16 12.45 -22.74
CA ILE A 158 7.14 12.92 -23.71
C ILE A 158 8.04 11.76 -24.10
N LYS A 159 7.95 11.33 -25.36
CA LYS A 159 8.88 10.35 -25.93
C LYS A 159 10.12 11.08 -26.45
N LEU A 160 11.29 10.61 -26.10
CA LEU A 160 12.59 11.11 -26.55
C LEU A 160 13.30 10.00 -27.33
N THR A 161 13.89 10.35 -28.46
CA THR A 161 14.66 9.42 -29.30
C THR A 161 15.95 10.11 -29.75
N VAL A 162 17.08 9.39 -29.69
CA VAL A 162 18.37 9.88 -30.19
C VAL A 162 18.27 10.16 -31.69
N GLY A 163 18.76 11.30 -32.14
CA GLY A 163 18.68 11.76 -33.54
C GLY A 163 17.38 12.46 -33.93
N GLU A 164 16.41 12.60 -32.98
CA GLU A 164 15.19 13.35 -33.29
C GLU A 164 15.43 14.86 -33.24
N ARG A 165 14.78 15.60 -34.16
CA ARG A 165 14.78 17.06 -34.16
C ARG A 165 13.82 17.58 -33.10
N ARG A 166 14.36 18.28 -32.09
CA ARG A 166 13.60 18.86 -31.01
C ARG A 166 14.24 20.13 -30.47
N VAL A 167 13.61 21.26 -30.64
CA VAL A 167 14.09 22.54 -30.14
C VAL A 167 14.07 22.51 -28.60
N GLN A 168 15.22 22.78 -27.95
CA GLN A 168 15.40 22.71 -26.51
C GLN A 168 14.40 23.58 -25.75
N ASP A 169 14.16 24.83 -26.16
CA ASP A 169 13.19 25.72 -25.50
C ASP A 169 11.75 25.18 -25.53
N LYS A 170 11.35 24.52 -26.63
CA LYS A 170 10.04 23.88 -26.72
C LYS A 170 9.97 22.67 -25.81
N PHE A 171 11.06 21.91 -25.70
CA PHE A 171 11.15 20.77 -24.80
C PHE A 171 11.04 21.20 -23.33
N ILE A 172 11.71 22.29 -22.94
CA ILE A 172 11.61 22.87 -21.59
C ILE A 172 10.16 23.26 -21.25
N ARG A 173 9.43 23.85 -22.21
CA ARG A 173 8.01 24.19 -22.02
C ARG A 173 7.16 22.94 -21.84
N LEU A 174 7.37 21.90 -22.65
CA LEU A 174 6.66 20.62 -22.48
C LEU A 174 6.89 20.00 -21.12
N LEU A 175 8.13 20.07 -20.55
CA LEU A 175 8.39 19.61 -19.20
C LEU A 175 7.58 20.39 -18.16
N THR A 176 7.43 21.69 -18.33
CA THR A 176 6.59 22.53 -17.46
C THR A 176 5.10 22.17 -17.59
N ASP A 177 4.63 21.92 -18.82
CA ASP A 177 3.24 21.53 -19.09
C ASP A 177 2.88 20.19 -18.42
N ILE A 178 3.84 19.25 -18.31
CA ILE A 178 3.67 17.99 -17.58
C ILE A 178 4.05 18.09 -16.09
N GLN A 179 4.04 19.30 -15.54
CA GLN A 179 4.19 19.63 -14.12
C GLN A 179 5.59 19.41 -13.54
N TYR A 180 6.66 19.32 -14.35
CA TYR A 180 8.03 19.37 -13.85
C TYR A 180 8.41 20.81 -13.51
N LYS A 181 9.12 20.99 -12.41
CA LYS A 181 9.60 22.30 -11.95
C LYS A 181 11.07 22.46 -12.31
N ARG A 182 11.44 23.62 -12.84
CA ARG A 182 12.85 23.94 -13.00
C ARG A 182 13.48 24.21 -11.66
N ASN A 183 14.52 23.47 -11.32
CA ASN A 183 15.33 23.69 -10.14
C ASN A 183 16.79 23.33 -10.45
N ASP A 184 17.61 24.37 -10.63
CA ASP A 184 19.00 24.20 -11.01
C ASP A 184 19.91 23.90 -9.81
N ILE A 185 19.39 24.01 -8.56
CA ILE A 185 20.15 23.84 -7.31
C ILE A 185 19.74 22.53 -6.62
N ASP A 186 18.48 22.39 -6.25
CA ASP A 186 17.94 21.20 -5.58
C ASP A 186 17.31 20.27 -6.63
N PHE A 187 18.09 19.29 -7.07
CA PHE A 187 17.68 18.36 -8.13
C PHE A 187 16.92 17.16 -7.52
N ALA A 188 15.64 17.39 -7.24
CA ALA A 188 14.73 16.41 -6.65
C ALA A 188 13.83 15.77 -7.70
N ARG A 189 13.10 14.69 -7.33
CA ARG A 189 12.09 14.05 -8.21
C ARG A 189 11.03 15.06 -8.64
N GLY A 190 10.59 14.97 -9.89
CA GLY A 190 9.65 15.93 -10.48
C GLY A 190 10.27 17.28 -10.84
N THR A 191 11.60 17.40 -10.84
CA THR A 191 12.31 18.61 -11.29
C THR A 191 13.16 18.35 -12.51
N PHE A 192 13.54 19.42 -13.19
CA PHE A 192 14.57 19.41 -14.24
C PHE A 192 15.51 20.60 -14.06
N ARG A 193 16.73 20.46 -14.57
CA ARG A 193 17.73 21.54 -14.61
C ARG A 193 18.32 21.69 -16.00
N VAL A 194 18.76 22.87 -16.34
CA VAL A 194 19.29 23.20 -17.67
C VAL A 194 20.68 23.79 -17.55
N ARG A 195 21.64 23.24 -18.30
CA ARG A 195 23.03 23.69 -18.33
C ARG A 195 23.55 23.70 -19.77
N GLY A 196 23.49 24.87 -20.40
CA GLY A 196 23.80 24.99 -21.82
C GLY A 196 22.90 24.08 -22.66
N ASP A 197 23.51 23.21 -23.45
CA ASP A 197 22.80 22.27 -24.33
C ASP A 197 22.37 20.96 -23.62
N VAL A 198 22.46 20.91 -22.30
CA VAL A 198 22.11 19.72 -21.49
C VAL A 198 20.89 19.99 -20.64
N VAL A 199 19.92 19.09 -20.67
CA VAL A 199 18.73 19.07 -19.81
C VAL A 199 18.74 17.79 -18.99
N ASP A 200 18.92 17.92 -17.69
CA ASP A 200 18.79 16.82 -16.73
C ASP A 200 17.36 16.82 -16.16
N ILE A 201 16.71 15.67 -16.17
CA ILE A 201 15.32 15.48 -15.71
C ILE A 201 15.31 14.37 -14.67
N PHE A 202 14.68 14.60 -13.52
CA PHE A 202 14.48 13.53 -12.52
C PHE A 202 13.02 13.06 -12.52
N PRO A 203 12.70 11.93 -13.21
CA PRO A 203 11.34 11.47 -13.34
C PRO A 203 10.71 11.12 -11.99
N ALA A 204 9.42 11.42 -11.82
CA ALA A 204 8.69 11.22 -10.58
C ALA A 204 8.65 9.74 -10.14
N GLY A 205 8.57 8.80 -11.09
CA GLY A 205 8.46 7.35 -10.83
C GLY A 205 9.79 6.58 -10.84
N GLN A 206 10.95 7.25 -10.92
CA GLN A 206 12.25 6.58 -11.07
C GLN A 206 13.23 7.00 -9.97
N ASP A 207 14.23 6.14 -9.72
CA ASP A 207 15.36 6.44 -8.83
C ASP A 207 16.56 7.03 -9.59
N THR A 208 16.51 7.03 -10.91
CA THR A 208 17.56 7.52 -11.80
C THR A 208 17.09 8.76 -12.54
N ALA A 209 17.99 9.70 -12.77
CA ALA A 209 17.73 10.85 -13.60
C ALA A 209 18.06 10.58 -15.08
N VAL A 210 17.48 11.37 -15.96
CA VAL A 210 17.67 11.30 -17.39
C VAL A 210 18.40 12.58 -17.85
N ARG A 211 19.49 12.43 -18.56
CA ARG A 211 20.22 13.51 -19.22
C ARG A 211 19.94 13.47 -20.71
N ALA A 212 19.40 14.56 -21.26
CA ALA A 212 19.25 14.78 -22.68
C ALA A 212 20.27 15.84 -23.14
N GLU A 213 21.17 15.43 -24.01
CA GLU A 213 22.20 16.30 -24.60
C GLU A 213 21.77 16.72 -25.99
N PHE A 214 21.81 18.01 -26.25
CA PHE A 214 21.37 18.60 -27.53
C PHE A 214 22.58 19.07 -28.35
N PHE A 215 22.52 18.86 -29.65
CA PHE A 215 23.40 19.51 -30.61
C PHE A 215 22.55 20.35 -31.56
N GLY A 216 22.48 21.65 -31.31
CA GLY A 216 21.49 22.53 -31.96
C GLY A 216 20.06 22.12 -31.64
N ASP A 217 19.29 21.75 -32.67
CA ASP A 217 17.90 21.33 -32.56
C ASP A 217 17.72 19.79 -32.58
N GLU A 218 18.77 19.03 -32.32
CA GLU A 218 18.75 17.56 -32.36
C GLU A 218 19.18 16.97 -30.99
N ILE A 219 18.51 15.90 -30.55
CA ILE A 219 18.94 15.13 -29.39
C ILE A 219 20.12 14.25 -29.80
N GLU A 220 21.34 14.62 -29.41
CA GLU A 220 22.54 13.88 -29.72
C GLU A 220 22.65 12.60 -28.88
N ARG A 221 22.26 12.70 -27.60
CA ARG A 221 22.44 11.59 -26.64
C ARG A 221 21.38 11.61 -25.53
N LEU A 222 20.99 10.40 -25.12
CA LEU A 222 20.19 10.16 -23.91
C LEU A 222 21.00 9.31 -22.95
N THR A 223 21.05 9.70 -21.68
CA THR A 223 21.84 9.00 -20.65
C THR A 223 21.02 8.88 -19.38
N LYS A 224 20.97 7.69 -18.79
CA LYS A 224 20.47 7.53 -17.41
C LYS A 224 21.63 7.75 -16.46
N ILE A 225 21.44 8.61 -15.48
CA ILE A 225 22.45 8.99 -14.51
C ILE A 225 21.93 8.81 -13.08
N ASP A 226 22.86 8.56 -12.17
CA ASP A 226 22.57 8.73 -10.73
C ASP A 226 22.34 10.22 -10.43
N PRO A 227 21.23 10.60 -9.81
CA PRO A 227 20.87 12.01 -9.62
C PRO A 227 21.82 12.76 -8.68
N LEU A 228 22.48 12.05 -7.75
CA LEU A 228 23.39 12.65 -6.77
C LEU A 228 24.82 12.76 -7.31
N THR A 229 25.33 11.67 -7.91
CA THR A 229 26.72 11.56 -8.31
C THR A 229 26.98 11.93 -9.77
N GLY A 230 25.94 11.89 -10.61
CA GLY A 230 26.09 12.04 -12.07
C GLY A 230 26.68 10.80 -12.76
N GLU A 231 26.87 9.67 -12.02
CA GLU A 231 27.38 8.42 -12.60
C GLU A 231 26.48 7.94 -13.74
N ILE A 232 27.08 7.57 -14.86
CA ILE A 232 26.37 7.04 -16.02
C ILE A 232 26.00 5.58 -15.76
N LEU A 233 24.69 5.32 -15.77
CA LEU A 233 24.12 4.01 -15.51
C LEU A 233 23.77 3.26 -16.80
N ASP A 234 23.22 4.00 -17.81
CA ASP A 234 22.73 3.41 -19.07
C ASP A 234 22.68 4.50 -20.17
N ARG A 235 22.69 4.08 -21.44
CA ARG A 235 22.55 4.95 -22.60
C ARG A 235 21.50 4.41 -23.57
N PRO A 236 20.22 4.65 -23.30
CA PRO A 236 19.15 4.18 -24.15
C PRO A 236 19.02 5.03 -25.43
N ASP A 237 18.63 4.40 -26.54
CA ASP A 237 18.33 5.10 -27.78
C ASP A 237 16.98 5.85 -27.72
N GLN A 238 16.09 5.41 -26.83
CA GLN A 238 14.80 6.04 -26.61
C GLN A 238 14.32 5.88 -25.16
N LEU A 239 13.56 6.83 -24.68
CA LEU A 239 12.90 6.79 -23.39
C LEU A 239 11.62 7.63 -23.36
N THR A 240 10.80 7.41 -22.33
CA THR A 240 9.55 8.15 -22.14
C THR A 240 9.56 8.83 -20.78
N ILE A 241 9.27 10.13 -20.75
CA ILE A 241 9.08 10.92 -19.53
C ILE A 241 7.58 11.07 -19.30
N PHE A 242 7.07 10.47 -18.24
CA PHE A 242 5.68 10.60 -17.80
C PHE A 242 5.47 11.86 -16.97
N PRO A 243 4.24 12.41 -16.91
CA PRO A 243 3.93 13.56 -16.06
C PRO A 243 4.36 13.38 -14.60
N SER A 244 4.76 14.46 -13.93
CA SER A 244 5.15 14.44 -12.52
C SER A 244 3.96 14.39 -11.55
N SER A 245 2.74 14.48 -12.04
CA SER A 245 1.51 14.34 -11.28
C SER A 245 0.48 13.53 -12.07
N HIS A 246 -0.25 12.65 -11.41
CA HIS A 246 -1.37 11.93 -12.02
C HIS A 246 -2.53 12.85 -12.44
N TYR A 247 -2.64 14.03 -11.82
CA TYR A 247 -3.63 15.06 -12.15
C TYR A 247 -3.13 16.10 -13.16
N SER A 248 -2.03 15.81 -13.87
CA SER A 248 -1.59 16.69 -14.95
C SER A 248 -2.68 16.79 -16.01
N THR A 249 -3.05 18.03 -16.33
CA THR A 249 -4.19 18.32 -17.22
C THR A 249 -3.74 19.33 -18.28
N PRO A 250 -4.03 19.12 -19.57
CA PRO A 250 -3.71 20.05 -20.62
C PRO A 250 -4.33 21.45 -20.36
N ARG A 251 -3.61 22.52 -20.72
CA ARG A 251 -4.01 23.90 -20.43
C ARG A 251 -5.41 24.25 -20.96
N GLU A 252 -5.74 23.82 -22.16
CA GLU A 252 -7.07 24.03 -22.76
C GLU A 252 -8.19 23.43 -21.90
N ARG A 253 -7.94 22.26 -21.29
CA ARG A 253 -8.89 21.59 -20.40
C ARG A 253 -9.02 22.33 -19.07
N ILE A 254 -7.91 22.89 -18.55
CA ILE A 254 -7.93 23.73 -17.34
C ILE A 254 -8.79 24.98 -17.58
N GLU A 255 -8.64 25.65 -18.74
CA GLU A 255 -9.43 26.82 -19.09
C GLU A 255 -10.94 26.50 -19.17
N LYS A 256 -11.30 25.36 -19.78
CA LYS A 256 -12.68 24.84 -19.80
C LYS A 256 -13.20 24.53 -18.38
N ALA A 257 -12.37 23.89 -17.55
CA ALA A 257 -12.70 23.55 -16.18
C ALA A 257 -12.99 24.79 -15.33
N ILE A 258 -12.20 25.85 -15.47
CA ILE A 258 -12.39 27.12 -14.78
C ILE A 258 -13.78 27.69 -15.06
N VAL A 259 -14.23 27.71 -16.32
CA VAL A 259 -15.58 28.17 -16.71
C VAL A 259 -16.66 27.32 -16.05
N GLY A 260 -16.48 26.00 -16.03
CA GLY A 260 -17.42 25.07 -15.38
C GLY A 260 -17.52 25.30 -13.88
N ILE A 261 -16.37 25.48 -13.20
CA ILE A 261 -16.29 25.75 -11.76
C ILE A 261 -16.93 27.11 -11.43
N GLU A 262 -16.66 28.16 -12.22
CA GLU A 262 -17.28 29.48 -12.05
C GLU A 262 -18.80 29.43 -12.15
N ASN A 263 -19.32 28.68 -13.12
CA ASN A 263 -20.77 28.51 -13.31
C ASN A 263 -21.41 27.79 -12.11
N GLU A 264 -20.84 26.67 -11.64
CA GLU A 264 -21.31 25.95 -10.46
C GLU A 264 -21.22 26.82 -9.22
N PHE A 265 -20.11 27.54 -9.04
CA PHE A 265 -19.92 28.46 -7.93
C PHE A 265 -21.00 29.52 -7.88
N ASN A 266 -21.30 30.21 -8.99
CA ASN A 266 -22.33 31.25 -9.05
C ASN A 266 -23.73 30.69 -8.77
N GLN A 267 -24.05 29.51 -9.26
CA GLN A 267 -25.31 28.83 -8.98
C GLN A 267 -25.43 28.48 -7.48
N ARG A 268 -24.36 27.92 -6.89
CA ARG A 268 -24.37 27.50 -5.50
C ARG A 268 -24.38 28.70 -4.54
N LEU A 269 -23.65 29.77 -4.88
CA LEU A 269 -23.63 31.01 -4.12
C LEU A 269 -25.05 31.60 -4.05
N LYS A 270 -25.70 31.73 -5.20
CA LYS A 270 -27.07 32.23 -5.28
C LYS A 270 -28.04 31.36 -4.46
N TRP A 271 -27.89 30.04 -4.54
CA TRP A 271 -28.71 29.12 -3.75
C TRP A 271 -28.56 29.35 -2.25
N PHE A 272 -27.34 29.60 -1.73
CA PHE A 272 -27.13 29.92 -0.34
C PHE A 272 -27.76 31.25 0.04
N GLU A 273 -27.59 32.28 -0.77
CA GLU A 273 -28.19 33.61 -0.54
C GLU A 273 -29.73 33.54 -0.53
N ASP A 274 -30.35 32.91 -1.49
CA ASP A 274 -31.80 32.74 -1.61
C ASP A 274 -32.40 31.94 -0.43
N ASN A 275 -31.59 31.09 0.24
CA ASN A 275 -31.99 30.32 1.42
C ASN A 275 -31.52 30.95 2.75
N GLY A 276 -31.01 32.19 2.73
CA GLY A 276 -30.58 32.91 3.94
C GLY A 276 -29.32 32.37 4.62
N LYS A 277 -28.54 31.51 3.91
CA LYS A 277 -27.31 30.88 4.39
C LYS A 277 -26.07 31.76 4.05
N PHE A 278 -26.03 32.97 4.62
CA PHE A 278 -25.02 33.97 4.29
C PHE A 278 -23.61 33.61 4.74
N LEU A 279 -23.46 32.88 5.85
CA LEU A 279 -22.17 32.40 6.33
C LEU A 279 -21.57 31.37 5.40
N GLU A 280 -22.39 30.42 4.95
CA GLU A 280 -22.00 29.38 3.98
C GLU A 280 -21.65 30.02 2.63
N ALA A 281 -22.40 31.01 2.19
CA ALA A 281 -22.10 31.79 0.98
C ALA A 281 -20.73 32.49 1.08
N GLN A 282 -20.41 33.10 2.21
CA GLN A 282 -19.13 33.76 2.43
C GLN A 282 -17.97 32.76 2.43
N ARG A 283 -18.10 31.64 3.17
CA ARG A 283 -17.09 30.56 3.22
C ARG A 283 -16.78 30.05 1.82
N LEU A 284 -17.83 29.70 1.06
CA LEU A 284 -17.68 29.20 -0.30
C LEU A 284 -17.01 30.24 -1.21
N SER A 285 -17.44 31.51 -1.14
CA SER A 285 -16.90 32.58 -1.97
C SER A 285 -15.42 32.81 -1.73
N GLN A 286 -14.99 32.87 -0.48
CA GLN A 286 -13.60 33.09 -0.12
C GLN A 286 -12.69 31.99 -0.66
N ARG A 287 -13.08 30.72 -0.46
CA ARG A 287 -12.30 29.56 -0.87
C ARG A 287 -12.26 29.40 -2.38
N THR A 288 -13.43 29.42 -3.02
CA THR A 288 -13.51 29.10 -4.47
C THR A 288 -12.84 30.19 -5.32
N LYS A 289 -12.96 31.48 -4.95
CA LYS A 289 -12.28 32.56 -5.67
C LYS A 289 -10.75 32.42 -5.61
N TYR A 290 -10.22 32.11 -4.43
CA TYR A 290 -8.79 31.85 -4.28
C TYR A 290 -8.33 30.65 -5.13
N ASP A 291 -9.07 29.54 -5.07
CA ASP A 291 -8.75 28.33 -5.84
C ASP A 291 -8.78 28.62 -7.36
N LEU A 292 -9.76 29.37 -7.85
CA LEU A 292 -9.87 29.78 -9.26
C LEU A 292 -8.71 30.68 -9.71
N GLU A 293 -8.29 31.63 -8.88
CA GLU A 293 -7.14 32.48 -9.17
C GLU A 293 -5.86 31.68 -9.29
N MET A 294 -5.61 30.75 -8.36
CA MET A 294 -4.46 29.84 -8.40
C MET A 294 -4.46 28.94 -9.63
N LEU A 295 -5.64 28.41 -10.01
CA LEU A 295 -5.76 27.59 -11.23
C LEU A 295 -5.48 28.40 -12.51
N LYS A 296 -5.90 29.68 -12.59
CA LYS A 296 -5.62 30.57 -13.72
C LYS A 296 -4.14 30.87 -13.88
N GLU A 297 -3.47 31.17 -12.76
CA GLU A 297 -2.07 31.62 -12.75
C GLU A 297 -1.08 30.48 -12.89
N THR A 298 -1.30 29.38 -12.16
CA THR A 298 -0.31 28.30 -12.03
C THR A 298 -0.74 26.97 -12.64
N GLY A 299 -2.02 26.84 -13.01
CA GLY A 299 -2.58 25.55 -13.43
C GLY A 299 -2.74 24.53 -12.32
N PHE A 300 -2.50 24.94 -11.05
CA PHE A 300 -2.55 24.05 -9.89
C PHE A 300 -3.08 24.77 -8.65
N VAL A 301 -3.75 24.02 -7.76
CA VAL A 301 -4.17 24.49 -6.44
C VAL A 301 -4.13 23.34 -5.43
N LYS A 302 -3.83 23.65 -4.16
CA LYS A 302 -3.90 22.66 -3.06
C LYS A 302 -5.35 22.21 -2.89
N GLY A 303 -5.62 20.91 -3.08
CA GLY A 303 -6.97 20.36 -3.08
C GLY A 303 -7.61 20.32 -4.48
N ILE A 304 -6.81 20.38 -5.55
CA ILE A 304 -7.23 20.30 -6.96
C ILE A 304 -8.15 19.10 -7.23
N GLU A 305 -8.00 18.03 -6.46
CA GLU A 305 -8.83 16.83 -6.54
C GLU A 305 -10.34 17.12 -6.32
N ASN A 306 -10.69 18.17 -5.58
CA ASN A 306 -12.08 18.56 -5.37
C ASN A 306 -12.76 19.09 -6.65
N TYR A 307 -11.97 19.46 -7.66
CA TYR A 307 -12.40 19.92 -8.97
C TYR A 307 -12.19 18.85 -10.06
N SER A 308 -11.83 17.61 -9.67
CA SER A 308 -11.47 16.52 -10.59
C SER A 308 -12.54 16.26 -11.66
N ARG A 309 -13.83 16.41 -11.35
CA ARG A 309 -14.92 16.27 -12.31
C ARG A 309 -14.73 17.17 -13.53
N TYR A 310 -14.43 18.45 -13.32
CA TYR A 310 -14.20 19.41 -14.39
C TYR A 310 -12.88 19.20 -15.13
N LEU A 311 -11.83 18.82 -14.39
CA LEU A 311 -10.50 18.58 -14.96
C LEU A 311 -10.46 17.32 -15.84
N THR A 312 -11.36 16.36 -15.60
CA THR A 312 -11.49 15.12 -16.38
C THR A 312 -12.70 15.10 -17.31
N ASP A 313 -13.44 16.24 -17.41
CA ASP A 313 -14.60 16.43 -18.29
C ASP A 313 -15.70 15.38 -18.07
N ARG A 314 -15.99 15.04 -16.78
CA ARG A 314 -16.99 14.06 -16.38
C ARG A 314 -18.33 14.70 -16.07
N GLU A 315 -19.40 13.94 -16.30
CA GLU A 315 -20.74 14.31 -15.87
C GLU A 315 -20.92 14.16 -14.34
N PRO A 316 -21.90 14.87 -13.73
CA PRO A 316 -22.21 14.70 -12.31
C PRO A 316 -22.55 13.27 -11.97
N GLY A 317 -21.86 12.72 -10.95
CA GLY A 317 -22.06 11.34 -10.48
C GLY A 317 -21.34 10.27 -11.28
N GLU A 318 -20.68 10.61 -12.37
CA GLU A 318 -19.85 9.69 -13.14
C GLU A 318 -18.64 9.21 -12.33
N GLN A 319 -18.25 7.93 -12.51
CA GLN A 319 -17.14 7.32 -11.80
C GLN A 319 -15.80 7.98 -12.15
N PRO A 320 -14.89 8.17 -11.17
CA PRO A 320 -13.55 8.64 -11.45
C PRO A 320 -12.70 7.55 -12.08
N ALA A 321 -11.73 7.93 -12.91
CA ALA A 321 -10.67 7.02 -13.33
C ALA A 321 -9.74 6.70 -12.16
N THR A 322 -9.44 5.44 -11.97
CA THR A 322 -8.68 4.88 -10.84
C THR A 322 -7.47 4.10 -11.33
N LEU A 323 -6.70 3.47 -10.44
CA LEU A 323 -5.62 2.58 -10.86
C LEU A 323 -6.12 1.43 -11.75
N ILE A 324 -7.36 0.97 -11.55
CA ILE A 324 -7.92 -0.16 -12.28
C ILE A 324 -8.06 0.17 -13.76
N ASP A 325 -8.32 1.43 -14.10
CA ASP A 325 -8.45 1.91 -15.48
C ASP A 325 -7.13 1.94 -16.25
N TYR A 326 -5.99 1.83 -15.55
CA TYR A 326 -4.65 1.70 -16.19
C TYR A 326 -4.35 0.26 -16.63
N PHE A 327 -5.13 -0.72 -16.17
CA PHE A 327 -4.98 -2.12 -16.61
C PHE A 327 -5.56 -2.29 -18.02
N PRO A 328 -4.97 -3.17 -18.84
CA PRO A 328 -5.59 -3.57 -20.11
C PRO A 328 -6.81 -4.45 -19.84
N ASP A 329 -7.64 -4.71 -20.88
CA ASP A 329 -8.88 -5.48 -20.73
C ASP A 329 -8.69 -6.89 -20.18
N ASP A 330 -7.55 -7.54 -20.46
CA ASP A 330 -7.22 -8.91 -20.02
C ASP A 330 -6.31 -8.89 -18.77
N TRP A 331 -6.85 -8.61 -17.63
CA TRP A 331 -6.13 -8.62 -16.37
C TRP A 331 -6.79 -9.52 -15.32
N LEU A 332 -6.04 -9.89 -14.29
CA LEU A 332 -6.49 -10.74 -13.19
C LEU A 332 -6.50 -9.98 -11.87
N LEU A 333 -7.60 -10.10 -11.11
CA LEU A 333 -7.70 -9.62 -9.74
C LEU A 333 -7.46 -10.78 -8.76
N LEU A 334 -6.54 -10.61 -7.83
CA LEU A 334 -6.36 -11.45 -6.65
C LEU A 334 -6.70 -10.62 -5.42
N VAL A 335 -7.64 -11.08 -4.60
CA VAL A 335 -8.03 -10.36 -3.36
C VAL A 335 -7.56 -11.17 -2.17
N ASP A 336 -6.48 -10.71 -1.53
CA ASP A 336 -5.98 -11.39 -0.33
C ASP A 336 -6.76 -10.97 0.91
N GLU A 337 -6.93 -11.93 1.83
CA GLU A 337 -7.81 -11.83 3.01
C GLU A 337 -9.17 -11.20 2.61
N SER A 338 -9.80 -11.77 1.57
CA SER A 338 -10.97 -11.21 0.88
C SER A 338 -12.15 -10.93 1.82
N HIS A 339 -12.35 -11.74 2.85
CA HIS A 339 -13.37 -11.55 3.90
C HIS A 339 -13.20 -10.23 4.68
N MET A 340 -12.01 -9.60 4.65
CA MET A 340 -11.75 -8.26 5.20
C MET A 340 -11.71 -7.20 4.10
N THR A 341 -11.10 -7.52 2.98
CA THR A 341 -10.82 -6.59 1.88
C THR A 341 -12.10 -6.17 1.16
N LEU A 342 -13.00 -7.11 0.83
CA LEU A 342 -14.25 -6.79 0.12
C LEU A 342 -15.22 -5.92 0.95
N PRO A 343 -15.48 -6.19 2.24
CA PRO A 343 -16.25 -5.29 3.09
C PRO A 343 -15.65 -3.88 3.19
N GLN A 344 -14.31 -3.76 3.21
CA GLN A 344 -13.65 -2.46 3.21
C GLN A 344 -13.90 -1.70 1.91
N VAL A 345 -13.72 -2.34 0.73
CA VAL A 345 -14.06 -1.73 -0.58
C VAL A 345 -15.50 -1.25 -0.60
N ARG A 346 -16.45 -2.07 -0.09
CA ARG A 346 -17.87 -1.73 -0.02
C ARG A 346 -18.16 -0.53 0.88
N GLY A 347 -17.45 -0.41 2.00
CA GLY A 347 -17.68 0.66 2.99
C GLY A 347 -17.08 2.02 2.63
N MET A 348 -16.06 2.06 1.76
CA MET A 348 -15.29 3.29 1.49
C MET A 348 -16.13 4.42 0.91
N TYR A 349 -17.00 4.13 -0.05
CA TYR A 349 -17.84 5.14 -0.69
C TYR A 349 -18.76 5.87 0.31
N ASN A 350 -19.45 5.13 1.16
CA ASN A 350 -20.43 5.70 2.08
C ASN A 350 -19.78 6.62 3.12
N GLY A 351 -18.62 6.24 3.64
CA GLY A 351 -17.84 7.06 4.59
C GLY A 351 -17.34 8.37 3.99
N ASP A 352 -16.79 8.30 2.77
CA ASP A 352 -16.32 9.50 2.06
C ASP A 352 -17.49 10.43 1.69
N ARG A 353 -18.59 9.87 1.21
CA ARG A 353 -19.79 10.59 0.82
C ARG A 353 -20.41 11.36 1.99
N ALA A 354 -20.66 10.71 3.11
CA ALA A 354 -21.27 11.33 4.29
C ALA A 354 -20.44 12.54 4.80
N ARG A 355 -19.11 12.38 4.85
CA ARG A 355 -18.21 13.47 5.26
C ARG A 355 -18.29 14.67 4.30
N LYS A 356 -18.23 14.43 2.99
CA LYS A 356 -18.26 15.49 1.98
C LYS A 356 -19.61 16.18 1.85
N GLU A 357 -20.72 15.48 2.05
CA GLU A 357 -22.05 16.09 2.07
C GLU A 357 -22.14 17.19 3.12
N VAL A 358 -21.62 16.96 4.32
CA VAL A 358 -21.56 17.98 5.37
C VAL A 358 -20.73 19.19 4.95
N LEU A 359 -19.57 18.99 4.31
CA LEU A 359 -18.73 20.08 3.80
C LEU A 359 -19.44 20.91 2.72
N VAL A 360 -20.18 20.27 1.82
CA VAL A 360 -20.93 20.93 0.75
C VAL A 360 -22.15 21.68 1.33
N GLU A 361 -22.85 21.09 2.29
CA GLU A 361 -24.02 21.70 2.91
C GLU A 361 -23.66 22.98 3.67
N HIS A 362 -22.47 23.01 4.32
CA HIS A 362 -22.02 24.14 5.13
C HIS A 362 -21.06 25.10 4.39
N GLY A 363 -20.99 25.03 3.05
CA GLY A 363 -20.29 26.01 2.22
C GLY A 363 -18.77 25.90 2.22
N PHE A 364 -18.18 24.78 2.65
CA PHE A 364 -16.73 24.55 2.58
C PHE A 364 -16.28 24.04 1.21
N ARG A 365 -17.16 23.36 0.47
CA ARG A 365 -16.87 22.80 -0.85
C ARG A 365 -18.05 22.97 -1.81
N LEU A 366 -17.73 22.97 -3.11
CA LEU A 366 -18.74 22.90 -4.18
C LEU A 366 -19.35 21.48 -4.25
N PRO A 367 -20.60 21.34 -4.75
CA PRO A 367 -21.20 20.03 -5.00
C PRO A 367 -20.35 19.08 -5.82
N SER A 368 -19.56 19.57 -6.78
CA SER A 368 -18.63 18.77 -7.59
C SER A 368 -17.55 18.05 -6.79
N ALA A 369 -17.24 18.49 -5.56
CA ALA A 369 -16.32 17.78 -4.68
C ALA A 369 -16.82 16.37 -4.29
N LEU A 370 -18.13 16.11 -4.39
CA LEU A 370 -18.73 14.80 -4.19
C LEU A 370 -18.32 13.78 -5.26
N ASP A 371 -17.91 14.23 -6.44
CA ASP A 371 -17.48 13.38 -7.56
C ASP A 371 -15.97 13.02 -7.50
N ASN A 372 -15.21 13.61 -6.58
CA ASN A 372 -13.91 13.11 -6.16
C ASN A 372 -14.12 12.03 -5.08
N ARG A 373 -14.38 10.83 -5.47
CA ARG A 373 -14.83 9.74 -4.60
C ARG A 373 -14.18 8.41 -4.96
N PRO A 374 -14.14 7.43 -4.06
CA PRO A 374 -13.81 6.07 -4.45
C PRO A 374 -14.92 5.48 -5.33
N LEU A 375 -14.60 4.42 -6.04
CA LEU A 375 -15.60 3.62 -6.75
C LEU A 375 -16.65 3.09 -5.77
N ARG A 376 -17.89 3.02 -6.20
CA ARG A 376 -18.91 2.21 -5.55
C ARG A 376 -18.61 0.74 -5.76
N PHE A 377 -19.15 -0.12 -4.91
CA PHE A 377 -18.88 -1.56 -5.01
C PHE A 377 -19.39 -2.18 -6.31
N ASP A 378 -20.51 -1.71 -6.83
CA ASP A 378 -21.06 -2.11 -8.13
C ASP A 378 -20.16 -1.64 -9.31
N GLU A 379 -19.65 -0.41 -9.24
CA GLU A 379 -18.68 0.12 -10.20
C GLU A 379 -17.37 -0.69 -10.16
N PHE A 380 -16.84 -0.95 -8.97
CA PHE A 380 -15.67 -1.81 -8.80
C PHE A 380 -15.88 -3.19 -9.45
N ASN A 381 -17.04 -3.80 -9.20
CA ASN A 381 -17.35 -5.11 -9.79
C ASN A 381 -17.47 -5.08 -11.32
N GLN A 382 -17.90 -3.95 -11.92
CA GLN A 382 -17.98 -3.83 -13.38
C GLN A 382 -16.62 -3.88 -14.06
N HIS A 383 -15.56 -3.40 -13.41
CA HIS A 383 -14.19 -3.46 -13.91
C HIS A 383 -13.56 -4.86 -13.83
N ILE A 384 -14.13 -5.78 -13.04
CA ILE A 384 -13.56 -7.11 -12.82
C ILE A 384 -14.00 -8.06 -13.93
N HIS A 385 -13.05 -8.57 -14.68
CA HIS A 385 -13.28 -9.63 -15.66
C HIS A 385 -13.10 -11.01 -15.03
N GLN A 386 -12.00 -11.22 -14.31
CA GLN A 386 -11.71 -12.44 -13.57
C GLN A 386 -11.10 -12.13 -12.21
N ALA A 387 -11.60 -12.78 -11.16
CA ALA A 387 -11.11 -12.61 -9.80
C ALA A 387 -10.91 -13.95 -9.08
N ILE A 388 -9.91 -14.01 -8.22
CA ILE A 388 -9.72 -15.07 -7.24
C ILE A 388 -9.70 -14.43 -5.85
N TYR A 389 -10.63 -14.83 -5.02
CA TYR A 389 -10.73 -14.44 -3.62
C TYR A 389 -9.94 -15.41 -2.77
N VAL A 390 -8.98 -14.92 -2.00
CA VAL A 390 -8.06 -15.72 -1.20
C VAL A 390 -8.35 -15.47 0.27
N SER A 391 -8.73 -16.51 1.00
CA SER A 391 -9.04 -16.39 2.43
C SER A 391 -8.93 -17.71 3.15
N ALA A 392 -8.61 -17.68 4.44
CA ALA A 392 -8.76 -18.83 5.34
C ALA A 392 -10.20 -19.00 5.85
N THR A 393 -11.00 -17.94 5.77
CA THR A 393 -12.38 -17.84 6.25
C THR A 393 -13.20 -17.01 5.27
N PRO A 394 -13.48 -17.52 4.05
CA PRO A 394 -14.29 -16.78 3.07
C PRO A 394 -15.65 -16.38 3.65
N GLY A 395 -16.12 -15.19 3.26
CA GLY A 395 -17.43 -14.68 3.67
C GLY A 395 -18.56 -15.13 2.73
N ASP A 396 -19.79 -14.70 3.04
CA ASP A 396 -20.98 -15.05 2.27
C ASP A 396 -20.92 -14.57 0.82
N TYR A 397 -20.26 -13.43 0.58
CA TYR A 397 -20.09 -12.90 -0.78
C TYR A 397 -19.28 -13.88 -1.63
N GLU A 398 -18.09 -14.25 -1.16
CA GLU A 398 -17.19 -15.16 -1.87
C GLU A 398 -17.84 -16.53 -2.12
N LEU A 399 -18.49 -17.08 -1.09
CA LEU A 399 -19.13 -18.40 -1.18
C LEU A 399 -20.35 -18.41 -2.12
N SER A 400 -21.10 -17.30 -2.18
CA SER A 400 -22.26 -17.16 -3.09
C SER A 400 -21.84 -17.03 -4.56
N HIS A 401 -20.66 -16.43 -4.84
CA HIS A 401 -20.13 -16.22 -6.18
C HIS A 401 -19.20 -17.36 -6.63
N SER A 402 -18.69 -18.16 -5.69
CA SER A 402 -17.82 -19.30 -5.93
C SER A 402 -18.23 -20.50 -5.05
N PRO A 403 -19.32 -21.21 -5.42
CA PRO A 403 -19.90 -22.25 -4.56
C PRO A 403 -19.02 -23.50 -4.39
N LYS A 404 -17.95 -23.63 -5.17
CA LYS A 404 -16.95 -24.71 -5.04
C LYS A 404 -15.55 -24.14 -4.88
N PRO A 405 -15.20 -23.65 -3.67
CA PRO A 405 -13.85 -23.13 -3.44
C PRO A 405 -12.78 -24.20 -3.67
N ALA A 406 -11.63 -23.76 -4.16
CA ALA A 406 -10.44 -24.59 -4.16
C ALA A 406 -9.88 -24.64 -2.74
N GLU A 407 -9.86 -25.83 -2.12
CA GLU A 407 -9.34 -25.99 -0.76
C GLU A 407 -7.84 -26.22 -0.76
N GLN A 408 -7.14 -25.52 0.13
CA GLN A 408 -5.72 -25.65 0.40
C GLN A 408 -5.49 -25.71 1.91
N LEU A 409 -5.69 -26.90 2.48
CA LEU A 409 -5.69 -27.15 3.91
C LEU A 409 -4.34 -27.69 4.41
N ILE A 410 -3.56 -28.32 3.54
CA ILE A 410 -2.29 -28.93 3.89
C ILE A 410 -1.18 -27.88 3.97
N ARG A 411 -0.52 -27.84 5.14
CA ARG A 411 0.72 -27.06 5.35
C ARG A 411 1.92 -27.92 4.94
N PRO A 412 2.79 -27.43 4.05
CA PRO A 412 4.01 -28.17 3.66
C PRO A 412 4.93 -28.51 4.84
N THR A 413 4.88 -27.74 5.92
CA THR A 413 5.65 -27.95 7.15
C THR A 413 5.13 -29.06 8.04
N GLY A 414 3.97 -29.63 7.73
CA GLY A 414 3.29 -30.64 8.52
C GLY A 414 2.64 -30.11 9.81
N LEU A 415 2.69 -28.80 10.09
CA LEU A 415 2.13 -28.21 11.30
C LEU A 415 0.61 -28.41 11.38
N LEU A 416 0.17 -28.91 12.52
CA LEU A 416 -1.25 -29.12 12.82
C LEU A 416 -1.92 -27.83 13.27
N ASP A 417 -3.23 -27.71 13.08
CA ASP A 417 -4.00 -26.70 13.80
C ASP A 417 -3.92 -26.97 15.31
N PRO A 418 -3.86 -25.90 16.16
CA PRO A 418 -3.63 -26.08 17.60
C PRO A 418 -4.83 -26.76 18.28
N PRO A 419 -4.61 -27.54 19.34
CA PRO A 419 -5.68 -28.00 20.21
C PRO A 419 -6.30 -26.80 20.93
N ILE A 420 -7.61 -26.86 21.15
CA ILE A 420 -8.40 -25.81 21.79
C ILE A 420 -8.96 -26.35 23.10
N GLU A 421 -8.74 -25.63 24.18
CA GLU A 421 -9.34 -25.87 25.49
C GLU A 421 -10.32 -24.74 25.81
N VAL A 422 -11.49 -25.09 26.33
CA VAL A 422 -12.46 -24.13 26.87
C VAL A 422 -12.40 -24.20 28.39
N ARG A 423 -12.16 -23.07 29.05
CA ARG A 423 -12.05 -22.96 30.50
C ARG A 423 -13.05 -21.90 31.01
N PRO A 424 -13.50 -22.00 32.26
CA PRO A 424 -14.44 -21.04 32.86
C PRO A 424 -13.82 -19.64 32.96
N THR A 425 -14.69 -18.62 33.01
CA THR A 425 -14.25 -17.23 33.22
C THR A 425 -13.90 -16.91 34.64
N ASP A 426 -14.42 -17.68 35.61
CA ASP A 426 -14.04 -17.54 37.02
C ASP A 426 -12.58 -17.93 37.22
N GLY A 427 -11.77 -17.01 37.77
CA GLY A 427 -10.32 -17.21 37.95
C GLY A 427 -9.51 -17.13 36.63
N GLN A 428 -10.08 -16.69 35.53
CA GLN A 428 -9.41 -16.66 34.19
C GLN A 428 -8.06 -15.92 34.18
N VAL A 429 -7.91 -14.86 34.99
CA VAL A 429 -6.67 -14.07 35.03
C VAL A 429 -5.54 -14.83 35.76
N ASP A 430 -5.85 -15.50 36.84
CA ASP A 430 -4.88 -16.28 37.59
C ASP A 430 -4.45 -17.52 36.80
N ASP A 431 -5.40 -18.21 36.17
CA ASP A 431 -5.13 -19.33 35.27
C ASP A 431 -4.27 -18.91 34.08
N LEU A 432 -4.63 -17.79 33.41
CA LEU A 432 -3.84 -17.21 32.33
C LEU A 432 -2.41 -16.88 32.77
N MET A 433 -2.22 -16.32 33.99
CA MET A 433 -0.90 -15.98 34.51
C MET A 433 -0.02 -17.21 34.65
N GLU A 434 -0.57 -18.32 35.17
CA GLU A 434 0.17 -19.58 35.30
C GLU A 434 0.55 -20.15 33.94
N GLU A 435 -0.37 -20.11 32.94
CA GLU A 435 -0.13 -20.57 31.58
C GLU A 435 0.94 -19.72 30.85
N ILE A 436 0.93 -18.39 31.09
CA ILE A 436 1.96 -17.47 30.61
C ILE A 436 3.33 -17.87 31.18
N ARG A 437 3.44 -18.07 32.49
CA ARG A 437 4.70 -18.46 33.15
C ARG A 437 5.27 -19.76 32.57
N GLN A 438 4.43 -20.77 32.41
CA GLN A 438 4.82 -22.07 31.86
C GLN A 438 5.30 -21.92 30.38
N THR A 439 4.67 -21.02 29.61
CA THR A 439 5.02 -20.77 28.24
C THR A 439 6.35 -20.01 28.11
N ILE A 440 6.58 -19.00 28.94
CA ILE A 440 7.82 -18.21 28.99
C ILE A 440 9.02 -19.09 29.39
N VAL A 441 8.85 -20.01 30.34
CA VAL A 441 9.91 -20.97 30.76
C VAL A 441 10.40 -21.80 29.57
N LYS A 442 9.53 -22.10 28.59
CA LYS A 442 9.90 -22.82 27.37
C LYS A 442 10.56 -21.90 26.30
N GLY A 443 10.69 -20.61 26.58
CA GLY A 443 11.22 -19.62 25.64
C GLY A 443 10.24 -19.16 24.55
N HIS A 444 8.96 -19.50 24.70
CA HIS A 444 7.92 -19.18 23.71
C HIS A 444 7.19 -17.86 24.05
N ARG A 445 6.38 -17.36 23.11
CA ARG A 445 5.61 -16.12 23.23
C ARG A 445 4.12 -16.40 23.35
N VAL A 446 3.41 -15.43 23.93
CA VAL A 446 1.97 -15.52 24.19
C VAL A 446 1.22 -14.36 23.55
N LEU A 447 0.08 -14.65 22.91
CA LEU A 447 -0.90 -13.67 22.48
C LEU A 447 -2.15 -13.75 23.34
N VAL A 448 -2.64 -12.62 23.83
CA VAL A 448 -3.88 -12.53 24.60
C VAL A 448 -4.85 -11.57 23.90
N THR A 449 -6.08 -12.03 23.63
CA THR A 449 -7.12 -11.20 23.03
C THR A 449 -8.20 -10.84 24.04
N THR A 450 -8.54 -9.55 24.12
CA THR A 450 -9.60 -9.00 24.96
C THR A 450 -10.72 -8.39 24.11
N LEU A 451 -11.84 -8.01 24.74
CA LEU A 451 -12.99 -7.41 24.05
C LEU A 451 -12.89 -5.88 23.92
N THR A 452 -12.23 -5.22 24.87
CA THR A 452 -12.20 -3.76 24.92
C THR A 452 -10.78 -3.24 25.12
N LYS A 453 -10.55 -1.98 24.71
CA LYS A 453 -9.27 -1.27 24.92
C LYS A 453 -8.91 -1.24 26.41
N ARG A 454 -9.88 -0.88 27.26
CA ARG A 454 -9.68 -0.80 28.70
C ARG A 454 -9.26 -2.12 29.31
N MET A 455 -9.92 -3.24 28.93
CA MET A 455 -9.50 -4.58 29.41
C MET A 455 -8.08 -4.93 28.97
N ALA A 456 -7.68 -4.55 27.74
CA ALA A 456 -6.32 -4.79 27.28
C ALA A 456 -5.30 -3.99 28.09
N GLU A 457 -5.59 -2.72 28.37
CA GLU A 457 -4.76 -1.84 29.19
C GLU A 457 -4.64 -2.36 30.63
N ASP A 458 -5.78 -2.63 31.28
CA ASP A 458 -5.83 -3.13 32.67
C ASP A 458 -5.08 -4.48 32.80
N LEU A 459 -5.30 -5.40 31.84
CA LEU A 459 -4.61 -6.69 31.84
C LEU A 459 -3.11 -6.54 31.59
N SER A 460 -2.69 -5.70 30.67
CA SER A 460 -1.28 -5.43 30.37
C SER A 460 -0.57 -4.82 31.59
N ALA A 461 -1.20 -3.87 32.28
CA ALA A 461 -0.69 -3.27 33.50
C ALA A 461 -0.53 -4.35 34.61
N TYR A 462 -1.58 -5.14 34.84
CA TYR A 462 -1.55 -6.23 35.84
C TYR A 462 -0.42 -7.25 35.59
N LEU A 463 -0.26 -7.68 34.30
CA LEU A 463 0.81 -8.60 33.93
C LEU A 463 2.19 -7.99 34.17
N THR A 464 2.37 -6.71 33.84
CA THR A 464 3.64 -5.98 34.03
C THR A 464 3.97 -5.82 35.53
N GLU A 465 3.00 -5.47 36.37
CA GLU A 465 3.15 -5.37 37.83
C GLU A 465 3.56 -6.73 38.46
N ASN A 466 3.13 -7.83 37.84
CA ASN A 466 3.51 -9.18 38.24
C ASN A 466 4.80 -9.71 37.58
N GLY A 467 5.59 -8.82 36.95
CA GLY A 467 6.93 -9.10 36.42
C GLY A 467 6.96 -9.78 35.06
N VAL A 468 5.84 -9.78 34.31
CA VAL A 468 5.77 -10.29 32.94
C VAL A 468 6.10 -9.16 31.96
N LYS A 469 7.02 -9.38 31.01
CA LYS A 469 7.36 -8.43 29.96
C LYS A 469 6.23 -8.36 28.95
N THR A 470 5.34 -7.40 29.11
CA THR A 470 4.11 -7.30 28.35
C THR A 470 4.07 -6.01 27.53
N ALA A 471 3.59 -6.11 26.29
CA ALA A 471 3.16 -4.98 25.50
C ALA A 471 1.68 -5.13 25.13
N TYR A 472 1.00 -4.00 24.82
CA TYR A 472 -0.36 -4.06 24.28
C TYR A 472 -0.47 -3.32 22.97
N LEU A 473 -1.40 -3.78 22.12
CA LEU A 473 -1.69 -3.18 20.82
C LEU A 473 -3.12 -2.65 20.78
N HIS A 474 -3.27 -1.39 20.36
CA HIS A 474 -4.56 -0.73 20.12
C HIS A 474 -4.61 0.03 18.80
N SER A 475 -5.77 0.57 18.44
CA SER A 475 -6.03 1.21 17.15
C SER A 475 -5.27 2.54 16.93
N GLU A 476 -4.79 3.17 18.01
CA GLU A 476 -4.15 4.49 17.96
C GLU A 476 -2.62 4.41 17.83
N ILE A 477 -2.04 3.19 17.92
CA ILE A 477 -0.60 2.97 17.72
C ILE A 477 -0.28 3.12 16.24
N ASP A 478 0.72 3.94 15.92
CA ASP A 478 1.19 4.16 14.56
C ASP A 478 1.69 2.84 13.92
N THR A 479 1.57 2.78 12.59
CA THR A 479 1.94 1.59 11.80
C THR A 479 3.42 1.20 11.98
N LEU A 480 4.32 2.18 12.11
CA LEU A 480 5.75 1.94 12.33
C LEU A 480 6.02 1.42 13.74
N GLU A 481 5.46 2.08 14.76
CA GLU A 481 5.57 1.66 16.18
C GLU A 481 5.00 0.26 16.38
N ARG A 482 3.88 -0.06 15.72
CA ARG A 482 3.33 -1.41 15.70
C ARG A 482 4.31 -2.43 15.15
N GLY A 483 5.05 -2.10 14.09
CA GLY A 483 6.10 -2.95 13.53
C GLY A 483 7.21 -3.22 14.54
N ASP A 484 7.63 -2.19 15.29
CA ASP A 484 8.66 -2.30 16.31
C ASP A 484 8.21 -3.19 17.49
N ILE A 485 6.98 -3.03 17.99
CA ILE A 485 6.42 -3.89 19.07
C ILE A 485 6.40 -5.36 18.65
N LEU A 486 6.01 -5.65 17.40
CA LEU A 486 6.00 -7.03 16.88
C LEU A 486 7.40 -7.60 16.73
N LYS A 487 8.36 -6.81 16.28
CA LYS A 487 9.78 -7.17 16.20
C LYS A 487 10.33 -7.46 17.58
N ASP A 488 10.02 -6.63 18.58
CA ASP A 488 10.43 -6.78 19.95
C ASP A 488 9.84 -8.02 20.61
N LEU A 489 8.58 -8.39 20.30
CA LEU A 489 8.00 -9.66 20.73
C LEU A 489 8.80 -10.85 20.16
N ARG A 490 9.14 -10.82 18.88
CA ARG A 490 9.94 -11.87 18.23
C ARG A 490 11.36 -11.97 18.81
N LEU A 491 11.98 -10.83 19.10
CA LEU A 491 13.31 -10.77 19.72
C LEU A 491 13.31 -11.17 21.21
N GLY A 492 12.13 -11.20 21.88
CA GLY A 492 12.02 -11.53 23.30
C GLY A 492 12.22 -10.34 24.24
N THR A 493 12.17 -9.12 23.72
CA THR A 493 12.03 -7.92 24.54
C THR A 493 10.71 -7.96 25.31
N TYR A 494 9.65 -8.45 24.68
CA TYR A 494 8.36 -8.79 25.28
C TYR A 494 8.11 -10.29 25.19
N ASP A 495 7.43 -10.84 26.21
CA ASP A 495 7.02 -12.24 26.27
C ASP A 495 5.54 -12.41 25.93
N VAL A 496 4.74 -11.38 26.25
CA VAL A 496 3.29 -11.36 26.07
C VAL A 496 2.86 -10.13 25.27
N LEU A 497 1.98 -10.34 24.32
CA LEU A 497 1.30 -9.27 23.59
C LEU A 497 -0.20 -9.35 23.86
N VAL A 498 -0.75 -8.29 24.44
CA VAL A 498 -2.18 -8.15 24.70
C VAL A 498 -2.79 -7.25 23.62
N GLY A 499 -3.93 -7.62 23.09
CA GLY A 499 -4.60 -6.77 22.10
C GLY A 499 -6.07 -7.11 21.90
N ILE A 500 -6.77 -6.25 21.17
CA ILE A 500 -8.15 -6.46 20.79
C ILE A 500 -8.17 -7.12 19.38
N ASN A 501 -8.83 -6.48 18.46
CA ASN A 501 -9.03 -6.93 17.07
C ASN A 501 -7.75 -6.89 16.21
N LEU A 502 -6.73 -6.14 16.62
CA LEU A 502 -5.50 -5.92 15.84
C LEU A 502 -4.63 -7.17 15.70
N LEU A 503 -4.90 -8.20 16.50
CA LEU A 503 -4.25 -9.50 16.39
C LEU A 503 -4.73 -10.33 15.19
N ARG A 504 -5.75 -9.88 14.45
CA ARG A 504 -6.26 -10.56 13.26
C ARG A 504 -5.38 -10.34 12.02
N GLU A 505 -4.74 -9.17 11.90
CA GLU A 505 -4.20 -8.70 10.63
C GLU A 505 -2.72 -9.06 10.47
N GLY A 506 -2.41 -9.96 9.52
CA GLY A 506 -1.09 -10.11 8.92
C GLY A 506 0.08 -10.50 9.85
N LEU A 507 -0.16 -10.86 11.12
CA LEU A 507 0.90 -11.20 12.05
C LEU A 507 1.48 -12.58 11.77
N ASP A 508 2.74 -12.61 11.37
CA ASP A 508 3.53 -13.83 11.18
C ASP A 508 4.49 -13.98 12.35
N LEU A 509 4.03 -14.64 13.41
CA LEU A 509 4.73 -14.80 14.69
C LEU A 509 4.98 -16.29 14.97
N PRO A 510 6.00 -16.90 14.37
CA PRO A 510 6.29 -18.32 14.58
C PRO A 510 6.74 -18.67 15.99
N GLU A 511 7.12 -17.69 16.79
CA GLU A 511 7.54 -17.85 18.19
C GLU A 511 6.36 -18.00 19.16
N VAL A 512 5.13 -17.73 18.70
CA VAL A 512 3.92 -17.81 19.53
C VAL A 512 3.44 -19.26 19.64
N SER A 513 3.41 -19.80 20.85
CA SER A 513 2.87 -21.13 21.12
C SER A 513 1.58 -21.12 21.94
N LEU A 514 1.22 -20.01 22.59
CA LEU A 514 -0.03 -19.89 23.32
C LEU A 514 -0.85 -18.70 22.79
N VAL A 515 -2.11 -18.96 22.50
CA VAL A 515 -3.11 -17.92 22.24
C VAL A 515 -4.22 -18.05 23.26
N ALA A 516 -4.46 -16.99 24.03
CA ALA A 516 -5.54 -16.93 25.01
C ALA A 516 -6.63 -15.96 24.54
N ILE A 517 -7.88 -16.40 24.56
CA ILE A 517 -9.06 -15.63 24.16
C ILE A 517 -9.91 -15.40 25.40
N MET A 518 -9.86 -14.18 25.94
CA MET A 518 -10.65 -13.79 27.11
C MET A 518 -12.10 -13.56 26.71
N ASP A 519 -13.04 -13.93 27.60
CA ASP A 519 -14.48 -13.75 27.38
C ASP A 519 -14.93 -14.26 25.98
N ALA A 520 -14.54 -15.48 25.63
CA ALA A 520 -14.78 -16.06 24.31
C ALA A 520 -16.28 -16.29 24.03
N ASP A 521 -17.10 -16.41 25.06
CA ASP A 521 -18.56 -16.61 25.00
C ASP A 521 -19.38 -15.33 24.85
N LYS A 522 -18.73 -14.16 24.85
CA LYS A 522 -19.44 -12.88 24.60
C LYS A 522 -19.61 -12.69 23.09
N GLU A 523 -20.73 -13.19 22.56
CA GLU A 523 -21.02 -13.12 21.14
C GLU A 523 -20.98 -11.68 20.59
N GLY A 524 -20.42 -11.55 19.39
CA GLY A 524 -20.27 -10.27 18.71
C GLY A 524 -19.25 -10.36 17.58
N PHE A 525 -19.01 -9.26 16.91
CA PHE A 525 -18.09 -9.19 15.77
C PHE A 525 -16.68 -9.73 16.09
N LEU A 526 -16.16 -9.47 17.30
CA LEU A 526 -14.84 -9.93 17.76
C LEU A 526 -14.79 -11.41 18.16
N ARG A 527 -15.91 -12.05 18.31
CA ARG A 527 -16.06 -13.46 18.72
C ARG A 527 -16.93 -14.24 17.71
N SER A 528 -17.05 -13.71 16.48
CA SER A 528 -17.64 -14.46 15.37
C SER A 528 -16.75 -15.68 15.04
N GLU A 529 -17.36 -16.70 14.42
CA GLU A 529 -16.65 -17.89 13.93
C GLU A 529 -15.36 -17.54 13.18
N GLN A 530 -15.44 -16.63 12.21
CA GLN A 530 -14.30 -16.18 11.41
C GLN A 530 -13.20 -15.54 12.27
N ALA A 531 -13.60 -14.69 13.23
CA ALA A 531 -12.67 -14.04 14.14
C ALA A 531 -11.92 -15.03 15.03
N LEU A 532 -12.65 -16.03 15.55
CA LEU A 532 -12.08 -17.09 16.38
C LEU A 532 -11.11 -17.94 15.57
N ILE A 533 -11.49 -18.44 14.37
CA ILE A 533 -10.62 -19.26 13.50
C ILE A 533 -9.33 -18.51 13.17
N GLN A 534 -9.40 -17.22 12.88
CA GLN A 534 -8.20 -16.42 12.58
C GLN A 534 -7.28 -16.26 13.80
N THR A 535 -7.85 -16.02 14.97
CA THR A 535 -7.10 -15.89 16.22
C THR A 535 -6.44 -17.22 16.58
N ILE A 536 -7.16 -18.34 16.48
CA ILE A 536 -6.67 -19.70 16.66
C ILE A 536 -5.50 -19.97 15.72
N GLY A 537 -5.62 -19.59 14.46
CA GLY A 537 -4.60 -19.78 13.44
C GLY A 537 -3.25 -19.10 13.72
N ARG A 538 -3.19 -18.17 14.68
CA ARG A 538 -1.90 -17.55 15.11
C ARG A 538 -1.00 -18.52 15.84
N ALA A 539 -1.55 -19.49 16.57
CA ALA A 539 -0.77 -20.57 17.20
C ALA A 539 -0.41 -21.72 16.26
N ALA A 540 -0.97 -21.76 15.04
CA ALA A 540 -0.75 -22.85 14.06
C ALA A 540 0.63 -22.81 13.36
N ARG A 541 1.55 -21.97 13.79
CA ARG A 541 2.91 -21.84 13.26
C ARG A 541 3.99 -22.44 14.17
N HIS A 542 3.59 -22.89 15.33
CA HIS A 542 4.47 -23.52 16.32
C HIS A 542 4.04 -24.96 16.58
N VAL A 543 5.00 -25.89 16.70
CA VAL A 543 4.73 -27.30 16.96
C VAL A 543 3.95 -27.52 18.25
N ASP A 544 4.27 -26.74 19.29
CA ASP A 544 3.58 -26.75 20.60
C ASP A 544 2.43 -25.75 20.68
N GLY A 545 1.90 -25.32 19.51
CA GLY A 545 0.81 -24.37 19.43
C GLY A 545 -0.46 -24.86 20.12
N ARG A 546 -1.04 -24.04 21.03
CA ARG A 546 -2.28 -24.32 21.76
C ARG A 546 -3.12 -23.06 21.95
N VAL A 547 -4.41 -23.25 22.15
CA VAL A 547 -5.37 -22.16 22.35
C VAL A 547 -6.22 -22.42 23.59
N ILE A 548 -6.38 -21.40 24.42
CA ILE A 548 -7.31 -21.41 25.56
C ILE A 548 -8.41 -20.38 25.29
N MET A 549 -9.64 -20.81 25.35
CA MET A 549 -10.83 -19.96 25.28
C MET A 549 -11.46 -19.88 26.68
N TYR A 550 -11.47 -18.70 27.28
CA TYR A 550 -12.17 -18.49 28.54
C TYR A 550 -13.63 -18.13 28.26
N GLY A 551 -14.55 -18.97 28.68
CA GLY A 551 -15.98 -18.81 28.48
C GLY A 551 -16.78 -19.81 29.30
N ASP A 552 -17.89 -19.34 29.89
CA ASP A 552 -18.74 -20.19 30.73
C ASP A 552 -19.69 -21.05 29.90
N ASN A 553 -19.98 -20.61 28.68
CA ASN A 553 -20.84 -21.33 27.74
C ASN A 553 -20.16 -21.45 26.37
N VAL A 554 -20.28 -22.62 25.75
CA VAL A 554 -19.83 -22.79 24.36
C VAL A 554 -20.92 -22.26 23.42
N THR A 555 -20.69 -21.09 22.85
CA THR A 555 -21.61 -20.46 21.89
C THR A 555 -21.56 -21.17 20.53
N ASP A 556 -22.53 -20.86 19.65
CA ASP A 556 -22.57 -21.46 18.30
C ASP A 556 -21.36 -21.05 17.46
N SER A 557 -20.88 -19.81 17.62
CA SER A 557 -19.66 -19.33 16.96
C SER A 557 -18.40 -20.07 17.44
N MET A 558 -18.28 -20.30 18.76
CA MET A 558 -17.21 -21.11 19.34
C MET A 558 -17.26 -22.54 18.82
N ARG A 559 -18.44 -23.17 18.85
CA ARG A 559 -18.62 -24.55 18.38
C ARG A 559 -18.18 -24.72 16.96
N ARG A 560 -18.67 -23.88 16.04
CA ARG A 560 -18.27 -23.95 14.62
C ARG A 560 -16.76 -23.72 14.43
N ALA A 561 -16.16 -22.79 15.17
CA ALA A 561 -14.72 -22.54 15.09
C ALA A 561 -13.89 -23.74 15.60
N ILE A 562 -14.33 -24.38 16.68
CA ILE A 562 -13.70 -25.59 17.25
C ILE A 562 -13.84 -26.76 16.26
N ASP A 563 -15.04 -27.01 15.74
CA ASP A 563 -15.32 -28.11 14.83
C ASP A 563 -14.50 -27.98 13.53
N GLU A 564 -14.44 -26.78 12.94
CA GLU A 564 -13.64 -26.53 11.73
C GLU A 564 -12.14 -26.68 12.01
N THR A 565 -11.64 -26.19 13.15
CA THR A 565 -10.23 -26.35 13.53
C THR A 565 -9.87 -27.83 13.70
N ASN A 566 -10.75 -28.61 14.35
CA ASN A 566 -10.57 -30.05 14.52
C ASN A 566 -10.63 -30.80 13.18
N ARG A 567 -11.53 -30.42 12.27
CA ARG A 567 -11.60 -30.97 10.91
C ARG A 567 -10.28 -30.77 10.17
N ARG A 568 -9.76 -29.53 10.17
CA ARG A 568 -8.48 -29.18 9.54
C ARG A 568 -7.31 -29.96 10.15
N ARG A 569 -7.28 -30.05 11.48
CA ARG A 569 -6.27 -30.81 12.21
C ARG A 569 -6.25 -32.28 11.82
N ALA A 570 -7.42 -32.92 11.75
CA ALA A 570 -7.53 -34.33 11.37
C ALA A 570 -7.05 -34.60 9.92
N ILE A 571 -7.39 -33.70 8.98
CA ILE A 571 -6.95 -33.79 7.59
C ILE A 571 -5.42 -33.68 7.50
N GLN A 572 -4.82 -32.69 8.18
CA GLN A 572 -3.38 -32.51 8.20
C GLN A 572 -2.67 -33.68 8.86
N GLN A 573 -3.20 -34.19 9.96
CA GLN A 573 -2.62 -35.34 10.67
C GLN A 573 -2.59 -36.57 9.78
N LYS A 574 -3.71 -36.89 9.14
CA LYS A 574 -3.80 -37.99 8.19
C LYS A 574 -2.79 -37.89 7.04
N TYR A 575 -2.67 -36.68 6.47
CA TYR A 575 -1.69 -36.39 5.42
C TYR A 575 -0.25 -36.62 5.90
N ASN A 576 0.09 -36.14 7.12
CA ASN A 576 1.40 -36.34 7.71
C ASN A 576 1.74 -37.83 7.89
N GLU A 577 0.78 -38.63 8.40
CA GLU A 577 0.93 -40.09 8.57
C GLU A 577 1.15 -40.80 7.22
N GLU A 578 0.35 -40.48 6.21
CA GLU A 578 0.46 -41.07 4.86
C GLU A 578 1.79 -40.73 4.16
N HIS A 579 2.38 -39.57 4.44
CA HIS A 579 3.60 -39.08 3.80
C HIS A 579 4.84 -39.11 4.70
N ASN A 580 4.73 -39.64 5.91
CA ASN A 580 5.80 -39.71 6.92
C ASN A 580 6.41 -38.32 7.20
N ILE A 581 5.58 -37.27 7.33
CA ILE A 581 6.01 -35.91 7.61
C ILE A 581 6.02 -35.67 9.13
N THR A 582 7.16 -35.23 9.66
CA THR A 582 7.28 -34.76 11.03
C THR A 582 7.06 -33.24 11.06
N PRO A 583 6.07 -32.73 11.83
CA PRO A 583 5.82 -31.31 11.96
C PRO A 583 7.04 -30.54 12.43
N GLN A 584 7.33 -29.42 11.79
CA GLN A 584 8.46 -28.54 12.13
C GLN A 584 8.00 -27.09 12.27
N THR A 585 8.44 -26.43 13.36
CA THR A 585 8.21 -25.01 13.56
C THR A 585 8.87 -24.18 12.45
N ILE A 586 8.16 -23.20 11.94
CA ILE A 586 8.67 -22.32 10.89
C ILE A 586 9.76 -21.43 11.48
N GLN A 587 10.95 -21.43 10.86
CA GLN A 587 11.99 -20.46 11.15
C GLN A 587 11.97 -19.39 10.08
N LYS A 588 11.64 -18.15 10.42
CA LYS A 588 11.63 -17.01 9.50
C LYS A 588 12.59 -15.94 10.00
N LYS A 589 13.43 -15.43 9.11
CA LYS A 589 14.26 -14.25 9.43
C LYS A 589 13.36 -13.12 9.90
N ILE A 590 13.84 -12.37 10.88
CA ILE A 590 13.15 -11.16 11.34
C ILE A 590 13.44 -10.09 10.29
N ASP A 591 12.42 -9.73 9.52
CA ASP A 591 12.49 -8.72 8.47
C ASP A 591 11.98 -7.38 8.99
N ASP A 592 12.53 -6.28 8.50
CA ASP A 592 12.15 -4.93 8.92
C ASP A 592 10.81 -4.45 8.30
N GLY A 593 10.10 -5.32 7.59
CA GLY A 593 8.75 -5.07 7.07
C GLY A 593 8.67 -3.82 6.18
N LEU A 594 7.80 -2.86 6.53
CA LEU A 594 7.66 -1.58 5.80
C LEU A 594 8.97 -0.79 5.68
N ARG A 595 9.89 -0.95 6.64
CA ARG A 595 11.21 -0.28 6.61
C ARG A 595 12.13 -0.83 5.52
N SER A 596 11.91 -2.06 5.06
CA SER A 596 12.70 -2.63 3.95
C SER A 596 12.23 -2.13 2.58
N ILE A 597 10.98 -1.66 2.48
CA ILE A 597 10.38 -1.13 1.24
C ILE A 597 10.60 0.38 1.12
N ILE A 598 10.47 1.09 2.24
CA ILE A 598 10.80 2.51 2.36
C ILE A 598 12.25 2.54 2.84
N PRO A 599 13.24 2.82 1.99
CA PRO A 599 14.59 2.96 2.47
C PRO A 599 14.56 4.00 3.59
N GLN A 600 14.81 3.57 4.83
CA GLN A 600 15.28 4.55 5.80
C GLN A 600 16.48 5.20 5.11
N LYS A 601 16.54 6.52 5.14
CA LYS A 601 17.79 7.20 4.85
C LYS A 601 18.85 6.43 5.60
N GLU A 602 19.56 5.55 4.90
CA GLU A 602 20.66 4.80 5.47
C GLU A 602 21.72 5.85 5.83
N SER A 603 21.66 6.34 7.06
CA SER A 603 22.70 7.17 7.65
C SER A 603 24.05 6.44 7.73
N ASP A 604 24.10 5.14 7.40
CA ASP A 604 25.29 4.30 7.62
C ASP A 604 25.93 3.70 6.36
N LYS A 605 25.31 3.79 5.18
CA LYS A 605 26.00 3.46 3.93
C LYS A 605 26.36 4.72 3.19
N LYS A 606 27.58 5.22 3.43
CA LYS A 606 28.21 6.23 2.55
C LYS A 606 28.02 5.78 1.10
N PRO A 607 27.45 6.62 0.20
CA PRO A 607 27.40 6.30 -1.20
C PRO A 607 28.81 6.02 -1.68
N LYS A 608 29.08 4.75 -2.05
CA LYS A 608 30.39 4.39 -2.61
C LYS A 608 30.45 4.96 -4.01
N LEU A 609 31.05 6.12 -4.13
CA LEU A 609 31.28 6.78 -5.42
C LEU A 609 32.20 5.94 -6.28
N ASN A 610 31.72 5.53 -7.44
CA ASN A 610 32.58 4.91 -8.42
C ASN A 610 33.15 5.97 -9.36
N LEU A 611 34.13 6.74 -8.87
CA LEU A 611 34.75 7.86 -9.59
C LEU A 611 35.30 7.47 -10.99
N LYS A 612 35.53 6.19 -11.25
CA LYS A 612 35.96 5.70 -12.58
C LYS A 612 34.86 5.82 -13.66
N LYS A 613 33.61 5.96 -13.27
CA LYS A 613 32.49 6.09 -14.21
C LYS A 613 32.03 7.53 -14.42
N ILE A 614 32.64 8.50 -13.75
CA ILE A 614 32.43 9.93 -13.95
C ILE A 614 33.55 10.50 -14.79
N PRO A 615 33.28 11.20 -15.89
CA PRO A 615 34.33 11.87 -16.67
C PRO A 615 35.09 12.88 -15.80
N LYS A 616 36.43 12.89 -15.87
CA LYS A 616 37.28 13.73 -15.02
C LYS A 616 37.09 15.23 -15.23
N ASP A 617 36.69 15.62 -16.41
CA ASP A 617 36.36 16.99 -16.79
C ASP A 617 35.03 17.50 -16.12
N GLU A 618 34.18 16.60 -15.65
CA GLU A 618 32.97 16.93 -14.92
C GLU A 618 33.17 17.12 -13.40
N TYR A 619 34.31 16.69 -12.83
CA TYR A 619 34.57 16.80 -11.38
C TYR A 619 34.46 18.23 -10.82
N PRO A 620 34.98 19.28 -11.47
CA PRO A 620 34.85 20.64 -10.96
C PRO A 620 33.38 21.14 -10.92
N ALA A 621 32.61 20.77 -11.93
CA ALA A 621 31.18 21.10 -12.01
C ALA A 621 30.38 20.36 -10.92
N LEU A 622 30.66 19.07 -10.73
CA LEU A 622 30.04 18.24 -9.71
C LEU A 622 30.34 18.77 -8.29
N ILE A 623 31.61 19.13 -7.98
CA ILE A 623 31.99 19.72 -6.70
C ILE A 623 31.20 21.03 -6.44
N LYS A 624 31.09 21.86 -7.46
CA LYS A 624 30.37 23.14 -7.34
C LYS A 624 28.89 22.89 -7.01
N ASP A 625 28.27 21.94 -7.66
CA ASP A 625 26.85 21.58 -7.45
C ASP A 625 26.62 20.99 -6.06
N LEU A 626 27.43 19.99 -5.69
CA LEU A 626 27.34 19.40 -4.35
C LEU A 626 27.59 20.43 -3.24
N THR A 627 28.46 21.42 -3.49
CA THR A 627 28.68 22.52 -2.53
C THR A 627 27.44 23.40 -2.40
N ALA A 628 26.80 23.77 -3.50
CA ALA A 628 25.58 24.56 -3.48
C ALA A 628 24.41 23.82 -2.78
N GLN A 629 24.28 22.53 -3.04
CA GLN A 629 23.29 21.67 -2.36
C GLN A 629 23.58 21.55 -0.85
N MET A 630 24.85 21.35 -0.48
CA MET A 630 25.28 21.31 0.92
C MET A 630 24.94 22.60 1.67
N GLU A 631 25.19 23.75 1.06
CA GLU A 631 24.87 25.06 1.65
C GLU A 631 23.35 25.26 1.78
N LEU A 632 22.57 24.83 0.78
CA LEU A 632 21.12 24.90 0.82
C LEU A 632 20.55 24.02 1.94
N HIS A 633 20.98 22.76 2.04
CA HIS A 633 20.52 21.84 3.10
C HIS A 633 20.94 22.34 4.48
N SER A 634 22.12 22.96 4.60
CA SER A 634 22.55 23.60 5.85
C SER A 634 21.66 24.79 6.22
N ALA A 635 21.28 25.63 5.24
CA ALA A 635 20.38 26.77 5.46
C ALA A 635 18.97 26.32 5.86
N ASN A 636 18.51 25.17 5.36
CA ASN A 636 17.23 24.56 5.69
C ASN A 636 17.26 23.73 7.00
N LEU A 637 18.37 23.77 7.75
CA LEU A 637 18.59 23.02 9.00
C LEU A 637 18.60 21.49 8.82
N GLU A 638 18.82 21.00 7.60
CA GLU A 638 18.94 19.58 7.27
C GLU A 638 20.39 19.13 7.38
N PHE A 639 20.96 19.19 8.60
CA PHE A 639 22.40 19.02 8.86
C PHE A 639 22.95 17.64 8.48
N GLU A 640 22.15 16.58 8.55
CA GLU A 640 22.59 15.22 8.14
C GLU A 640 22.88 15.16 6.64
N LYS A 641 21.98 15.66 5.81
CA LYS A 641 22.19 15.74 4.36
C LYS A 641 23.39 16.63 3.99
N ALA A 642 23.52 17.77 4.68
CA ALA A 642 24.66 18.66 4.48
C ALA A 642 25.99 17.99 4.83
N ALA A 643 26.04 17.17 5.89
CA ALA A 643 27.23 16.41 6.28
C ALA A 643 27.57 15.31 5.26
N GLU A 644 26.60 14.59 4.73
CA GLU A 644 26.79 13.58 3.68
C GLU A 644 27.41 14.20 2.41
N LEU A 645 26.87 15.34 1.97
CA LEU A 645 27.36 16.06 0.80
C LEU A 645 28.78 16.59 1.02
N ARG A 646 29.09 17.10 2.22
CA ARG A 646 30.43 17.54 2.60
C ARG A 646 31.46 16.39 2.48
N ASP A 647 31.11 15.22 3.01
CA ASP A 647 32.00 14.05 3.00
C ASP A 647 32.23 13.57 1.55
N LEU A 648 31.19 13.59 0.72
CA LEU A 648 31.26 13.26 -0.70
C LEU A 648 32.18 14.25 -1.47
N ILE A 649 32.04 15.55 -1.23
CA ILE A 649 32.93 16.59 -1.81
C ILE A 649 34.38 16.33 -1.42
N ALA A 650 34.62 15.95 -0.16
CA ALA A 650 36.00 15.64 0.31
C ALA A 650 36.59 14.43 -0.41
N GLU A 651 35.80 13.37 -0.65
CA GLU A 651 36.20 12.17 -1.38
C GLU A 651 36.56 12.48 -2.85
N ILE A 652 35.72 13.28 -3.54
CA ILE A 652 36.01 13.70 -4.92
C ILE A 652 37.29 14.53 -4.98
N ARG A 653 37.45 15.51 -4.07
CA ARG A 653 38.67 16.35 -4.01
C ARG A 653 39.94 15.54 -3.74
N HIS A 654 39.85 14.46 -2.96
CA HIS A 654 40.99 13.61 -2.68
C HIS A 654 41.40 12.75 -3.90
N THR A 655 40.52 12.58 -4.87
CA THR A 655 40.74 11.75 -6.07
C THR A 655 41.12 12.58 -7.29
N MET A 656 40.93 13.90 -7.27
CA MET A 656 41.44 14.84 -8.27
C MET A 656 42.95 15.02 -8.18
#